data_a9d5b064cafb3d754c4b0a5a12d4059e
#
_entry.id   a9d5b064cafb3d754c4b0a5a12d4059e
#
_cell.length_a   1.000
_cell.length_b   1.000
_cell.length_c   1.000
_cell.angle_alpha   90.00
_cell.angle_beta   90.00
_cell.angle_gamma   90.00
#
_symmetry.space_group_name_H-M   'P 1'
#
loop_
_entity.id
_entity.type
_entity.pdbx_description
1 polymer ?
#
loop_
_entity_poly.entity_id
_entity_poly.type
_entity_poly.pdbx_seq_one_letter_code
_entity_poly.pdbx_strand_id
1 'polypeptide(L)'
;MTARSFIRHKARERRAPLGAAVLSVAIALAGCGGMSGEDLANAGKAAMKQRDYAGAVIQFKSALQKKPDSADFRLHLGLALLEAGDPVSALVELQKAQELQAPGEQVIPPLARALVAVGDETRLLAQFNDTQLADPQAQADLLSSLASAHLARSNTQRASELAAAALRLSPGFAPAVVLQARMKAAGGDFAGALALLDGVLAQDAGHQGAGIFKGEVLWFGQNDRDAALAAFQRVLESNPRSVAARTSAINLLNEQGQGDAARAQFAELKKVAPNQPDTTFLEAQFAFADGDARKSRELTARLLKVMPDNARVLELAGAADFRLGSLVEAEASLARALKNAPGRLLARHLLAQTYLRLNQPAKAVSALAPVIEGPTPDGTSLTLAGEAYLRLGDNRRADAAYAAAARVAPKDARVRTSIALAELARGNSSSAIAKLESVAAEDEDPRADIVLVSARMRANDLPGALKAIDNLQKKQPDRALAYQLRGRVQLMQRQIPAATQSFETALAKEPGFFPAIASLAAIDLDAGKPEVARKRFEDHAKAYPKSHLPHLSLAELAQRTGAEPAAVLEHLRDAVKANAGDAQPHLLLVNHMLATGDTAAALTAAREAAAALPSNLDLKEMLGRAQMAAKDAASAVATFKQLTALQDSNPSYKVRLADALVETQDYAGARRALEDALKMRPDFTPARRGLMTVAMRENKPQEAIALAREIQKAEPRDPEGFLLEGDVENTRRNHDQAAAAYRRALDLRKASDIATRLHMALLNGGRKAEADKLAADWSRGNPKDAVFRFYEGDVALQRGDLAAAEGHYRAVLAMQPRNALAMNNVAYLLVKQGKPGALDLARKANGLLPGRPQMMDTLALALAADKKLPQAIEVQKSAISRAPDDPGLKLTLARLLIQSGDKAYARAELEDLAKLGSRFRDQAEVGKLLATL
;
A
#
# COMPACT_ATOMS: atom_id res chain seq x y z
N MET A 1 38.28 -14.86 39.39
CA MET A 1 38.64 -16.10 40.15
C MET A 1 38.05 -17.27 39.36
N THR A 2 38.94 -17.99 38.72
CA THR A 2 39.22 -19.45 38.74
C THR A 2 38.03 -20.31 38.33
N ALA A 3 38.10 -21.30 37.46
CA ALA A 3 39.17 -22.05 36.80
C ALA A 3 38.44 -22.95 35.75
N ARG A 4 38.93 -23.15 34.55
CA ARG A 4 39.71 -24.25 33.97
C ARG A 4 39.37 -25.66 34.53
N SER A 5 38.85 -26.61 33.74
CA SER A 5 39.70 -27.56 33.05
C SER A 5 38.91 -28.83 32.62
N PHE A 6 39.43 -29.48 31.56
CA PHE A 6 39.41 -30.90 31.14
C PHE A 6 38.08 -31.47 30.61
N ILE A 7 38.05 -32.02 29.38
CA ILE A 7 38.64 -33.35 29.01
C ILE A 7 38.81 -33.47 27.49
N ARG A 8 39.99 -33.97 27.07
CA ARG A 8 40.32 -34.51 25.74
C ARG A 8 39.75 -35.95 25.62
N HIS A 9 39.20 -36.29 24.44
CA HIS A 9 39.43 -37.65 23.88
C HIS A 9 39.27 -37.66 22.35
N LYS A 10 40.37 -37.98 21.72
CA LYS A 10 40.67 -38.75 20.50
C LYS A 10 39.52 -39.13 19.58
N ALA A 11 39.57 -38.68 18.37
CA ALA A 11 39.16 -39.45 17.19
C ALA A 11 40.23 -39.33 16.11
N ARG A 12 40.65 -40.48 15.64
CA ARG A 12 41.66 -40.71 14.61
C ARG A 12 41.16 -40.32 13.22
N GLU A 13 42.02 -39.65 12.53
CA GLU A 13 42.33 -39.60 11.11
C GLU A 13 41.53 -40.49 10.15
N ARG A 14 40.90 -39.83 9.15
CA ARG A 14 41.00 -40.21 7.75
C ARG A 14 41.27 -38.95 6.94
N ARG A 15 42.51 -38.74 6.60
CA ARG A 15 42.98 -37.80 5.59
C ARG A 15 42.69 -38.42 4.22
N ALA A 16 41.92 -37.71 3.39
CA ALA A 16 41.92 -37.87 1.95
C ALA A 16 42.32 -36.51 1.33
N PRO A 17 43.03 -36.49 0.19
CA PRO A 17 43.99 -35.45 -0.12
C PRO A 17 43.31 -34.18 -0.67
N LEU A 18 43.37 -33.09 0.09
CA LEU A 18 43.05 -31.73 -0.33
C LEU A 18 44.21 -31.07 -1.12
N GLY A 19 44.96 -31.88 -1.88
CA GLY A 19 46.15 -31.41 -2.60
C GLY A 19 45.95 -31.02 -4.06
N ALA A 20 44.84 -31.36 -4.69
CA ALA A 20 44.70 -31.15 -6.12
C ALA A 20 43.91 -29.85 -6.53
N ALA A 21 43.07 -29.33 -5.64
CA ALA A 21 42.24 -28.14 -5.97
C ALA A 21 42.91 -26.78 -5.68
N VAL A 22 43.91 -26.77 -4.78
CA VAL A 22 44.64 -25.50 -4.45
C VAL A 22 45.78 -25.21 -5.45
N LEU A 23 46.29 -26.27 -6.13
CA LEU A 23 47.34 -26.06 -7.13
C LEU A 23 46.82 -25.48 -8.45
N SER A 24 45.54 -25.67 -8.77
CA SER A 24 44.93 -25.11 -10.02
C SER A 24 44.68 -23.62 -9.95
N VAL A 25 44.39 -23.06 -8.75
CA VAL A 25 44.16 -21.60 -8.58
C VAL A 25 45.47 -20.84 -8.36
N ALA A 26 46.48 -21.44 -7.78
CA ALA A 26 47.82 -20.83 -7.62
C ALA A 26 48.60 -20.74 -8.92
N ILE A 27 48.34 -21.63 -9.89
CA ILE A 27 49.00 -21.56 -11.24
C ILE A 27 48.36 -20.50 -12.11
N ALA A 28 47.05 -20.15 -11.87
CA ALA A 28 46.37 -19.07 -12.60
C ALA A 28 46.80 -17.67 -12.18
N LEU A 29 47.34 -17.47 -10.98
CA LEU A 29 47.79 -16.14 -10.50
C LEU A 29 49.31 -15.87 -10.63
N ALA A 30 50.10 -16.92 -10.79
CA ALA A 30 51.59 -16.79 -10.95
C ALA A 30 52.04 -16.78 -12.42
N GLY A 31 51.16 -17.06 -13.41
CA GLY A 31 51.53 -17.23 -14.82
C GLY A 31 51.21 -16.06 -15.74
N CYS A 32 50.43 -15.02 -15.30
CA CYS A 32 49.98 -13.98 -16.23
C CYS A 32 50.99 -12.86 -16.55
N GLY A 33 52.14 -12.84 -15.97
CA GLY A 33 53.16 -11.79 -16.20
C GLY A 33 54.02 -11.95 -17.47
N GLY A 34 54.03 -13.13 -18.10
CA GLY A 34 54.94 -13.43 -19.22
C GLY A 34 54.33 -14.11 -20.44
N MET A 35 53.04 -14.54 -20.40
CA MET A 35 52.41 -15.20 -21.54
C MET A 35 52.11 -14.22 -22.68
N SER A 36 52.44 -14.65 -23.93
CA SER A 36 52.08 -13.86 -25.12
C SER A 36 50.58 -13.86 -25.37
N GLY A 37 50.07 -12.95 -26.20
CA GLY A 37 48.66 -12.94 -26.61
C GLY A 37 48.25 -14.26 -27.28
N GLU A 38 49.16 -14.89 -28.03
CA GLU A 38 48.96 -16.17 -28.71
C GLU A 38 48.86 -17.35 -27.72
N ASP A 39 49.69 -17.37 -26.66
CA ASP A 39 49.61 -18.43 -25.63
C ASP A 39 48.30 -18.36 -24.85
N LEU A 40 47.86 -17.13 -24.53
CA LEU A 40 46.57 -16.92 -23.88
C LEU A 40 45.38 -17.34 -24.79
N ALA A 41 45.47 -17.02 -26.08
CA ALA A 41 44.45 -17.47 -27.05
C ALA A 41 44.44 -18.98 -27.21
N ASN A 42 45.57 -19.64 -27.24
CA ASN A 42 45.66 -21.10 -27.25
C ASN A 42 45.08 -21.74 -25.97
N ALA A 43 45.36 -21.15 -24.81
CA ALA A 43 44.71 -21.57 -23.56
C ALA A 43 43.19 -21.39 -23.61
N GLY A 44 42.71 -20.30 -24.18
CA GLY A 44 41.27 -20.07 -24.43
C GLY A 44 40.67 -21.13 -25.35
N LYS A 45 41.33 -21.46 -26.48
CA LYS A 45 40.89 -22.54 -27.38
C LYS A 45 40.88 -23.92 -26.72
N ALA A 46 41.82 -24.18 -25.82
CA ALA A 46 41.83 -25.40 -25.00
C ALA A 46 40.68 -25.48 -24.02
N ALA A 47 40.37 -24.36 -23.34
CA ALA A 47 39.22 -24.24 -22.44
C ALA A 47 37.89 -24.45 -23.20
N MET A 48 37.75 -23.91 -24.41
CA MET A 48 36.57 -24.17 -25.27
C MET A 48 36.34 -25.66 -25.53
N LYS A 49 37.43 -26.40 -25.84
CA LYS A 49 37.36 -27.85 -26.06
C LYS A 49 36.92 -28.62 -24.81
N GLN A 50 37.24 -28.11 -23.64
CA GLN A 50 36.85 -28.67 -22.34
C GLN A 50 35.48 -28.18 -21.89
N ARG A 51 34.74 -27.38 -22.70
CA ARG A 51 33.48 -26.73 -22.38
C ARG A 51 33.56 -25.76 -21.17
N ASP A 52 34.76 -25.32 -20.78
CA ASP A 52 34.97 -24.24 -19.81
C ASP A 52 34.92 -22.91 -20.49
N TYR A 53 33.71 -22.52 -20.89
CA TYR A 53 33.45 -21.29 -21.66
C TYR A 53 33.78 -20.03 -20.83
N ALA A 54 33.57 -20.06 -19.51
CA ALA A 54 33.93 -18.94 -18.64
C ALA A 54 35.46 -18.73 -18.54
N GLY A 55 36.21 -19.82 -18.41
CA GLY A 55 37.66 -19.78 -18.49
C GLY A 55 38.13 -19.29 -19.85
N ALA A 56 37.52 -19.78 -20.94
CA ALA A 56 37.82 -19.32 -22.30
C ALA A 56 37.64 -17.78 -22.48
N VAL A 57 36.53 -17.23 -22.00
CA VAL A 57 36.24 -15.79 -22.02
C VAL A 57 37.33 -15.00 -21.30
N ILE A 58 37.82 -15.45 -20.14
CA ILE A 58 38.90 -14.78 -19.39
C ILE A 58 40.18 -14.79 -20.20
N GLN A 59 40.51 -15.94 -20.76
CA GLN A 59 41.76 -16.08 -21.54
C GLN A 59 41.73 -15.22 -22.82
N PHE A 60 40.65 -15.22 -23.59
CA PHE A 60 40.53 -14.38 -24.78
C PHE A 60 40.49 -12.88 -24.46
N LYS A 61 39.85 -12.46 -23.36
CA LYS A 61 39.89 -11.07 -22.89
C LYS A 61 41.34 -10.67 -22.54
N SER A 62 42.09 -11.54 -21.87
CA SER A 62 43.50 -11.30 -21.54
C SER A 62 44.39 -11.25 -22.81
N ALA A 63 44.12 -12.11 -23.80
CA ALA A 63 44.78 -12.08 -25.08
C ALA A 63 44.54 -10.75 -25.83
N LEU A 64 43.30 -10.25 -25.82
CA LEU A 64 42.94 -8.96 -26.40
C LEU A 64 43.56 -7.74 -25.70
N GLN A 65 43.85 -7.85 -24.38
CA GLN A 65 44.65 -6.79 -23.73
C GLN A 65 46.07 -6.68 -24.29
N LYS A 66 46.65 -7.78 -24.80
CA LYS A 66 47.97 -7.80 -25.42
C LYS A 66 47.89 -7.39 -26.90
N LYS A 67 46.82 -7.74 -27.61
CA LYS A 67 46.67 -7.47 -29.04
C LYS A 67 45.19 -7.06 -29.32
N PRO A 68 44.84 -5.79 -29.09
CA PRO A 68 43.43 -5.32 -29.14
C PRO A 68 42.77 -5.47 -30.52
N ASP A 69 43.54 -5.42 -31.60
CA ASP A 69 43.08 -5.44 -32.98
C ASP A 69 43.17 -6.82 -33.65
N SER A 70 43.24 -7.89 -32.85
CA SER A 70 43.26 -9.27 -33.39
C SER A 70 41.84 -9.73 -33.74
N ALA A 71 41.57 -9.86 -35.04
CA ALA A 71 40.30 -10.42 -35.53
C ALA A 71 40.05 -11.85 -35.03
N ASP A 72 41.09 -12.70 -34.97
CA ASP A 72 41.03 -14.09 -34.47
C ASP A 72 40.65 -14.14 -32.98
N PHE A 73 41.25 -13.28 -32.13
CA PHE A 73 40.96 -13.28 -30.72
C PHE A 73 39.53 -12.77 -30.42
N ARG A 74 39.05 -11.77 -31.21
CA ARG A 74 37.67 -11.28 -31.12
C ARG A 74 36.64 -12.33 -31.56
N LEU A 75 36.92 -13.02 -32.66
CA LEU A 75 36.11 -14.11 -33.16
C LEU A 75 35.93 -15.20 -32.06
N HIS A 76 37.05 -15.65 -31.51
CA HIS A 76 37.01 -16.70 -30.48
C HIS A 76 36.41 -16.23 -29.16
N LEU A 77 36.60 -14.95 -28.78
CA LEU A 77 35.90 -14.38 -27.63
C LEU A 77 34.39 -14.37 -27.88
N GLY A 78 33.94 -13.95 -29.06
CA GLY A 78 32.56 -13.95 -29.45
C GLY A 78 31.95 -15.37 -29.40
N LEU A 79 32.65 -16.38 -29.90
CA LEU A 79 32.25 -17.77 -29.80
C LEU A 79 32.14 -18.23 -28.36
N ALA A 80 33.14 -17.94 -27.52
CA ALA A 80 33.13 -18.28 -26.10
C ALA A 80 31.97 -17.64 -25.32
N LEU A 81 31.66 -16.38 -25.65
CA LEU A 81 30.54 -15.65 -25.06
C LEU A 81 29.18 -16.23 -25.48
N LEU A 82 29.00 -16.63 -26.75
CA LEU A 82 27.79 -17.32 -27.21
C LEU A 82 27.55 -18.61 -26.40
N GLU A 83 28.59 -19.45 -26.29
CA GLU A 83 28.50 -20.72 -25.59
C GLU A 83 28.35 -20.55 -24.07
N ALA A 84 28.87 -19.40 -23.53
CA ALA A 84 28.66 -19.01 -22.14
C ALA A 84 27.25 -18.44 -21.88
N GLY A 85 26.42 -18.22 -22.92
CA GLY A 85 25.07 -17.66 -22.77
C GLY A 85 25.02 -16.14 -22.65
N ASP A 86 26.03 -15.40 -23.15
CA ASP A 86 26.05 -13.93 -23.25
C ASP A 86 26.03 -13.47 -24.71
N PRO A 87 24.88 -13.60 -25.39
CA PRO A 87 24.79 -13.24 -26.81
C PRO A 87 24.94 -11.75 -27.10
N VAL A 88 24.64 -10.88 -26.12
CA VAL A 88 24.77 -9.43 -26.28
C VAL A 88 26.25 -9.05 -26.38
N SER A 89 27.08 -9.53 -25.47
CA SER A 89 28.53 -9.29 -25.53
C SER A 89 29.18 -10.02 -26.72
N ALA A 90 28.69 -11.22 -27.06
CA ALA A 90 29.11 -11.98 -28.22
C ALA A 90 28.91 -11.18 -29.52
N LEU A 91 27.69 -10.59 -29.68
CA LEU A 91 27.35 -9.77 -30.86
C LEU A 91 28.36 -8.63 -31.06
N VAL A 92 28.73 -7.92 -30.00
CA VAL A 92 29.69 -6.82 -30.03
C VAL A 92 31.08 -7.31 -30.52
N GLU A 93 31.58 -8.42 -29.96
CA GLU A 93 32.90 -8.91 -30.30
C GLU A 93 32.95 -9.54 -31.70
N LEU A 94 31.86 -10.23 -32.15
CA LEU A 94 31.77 -10.78 -33.49
C LEU A 94 31.65 -9.69 -34.56
N GLN A 95 30.96 -8.59 -34.26
CA GLN A 95 30.91 -7.42 -35.17
C GLN A 95 32.30 -6.79 -35.31
N LYS A 96 33.02 -6.60 -34.22
CA LYS A 96 34.41 -6.12 -34.26
C LYS A 96 35.33 -7.08 -35.01
N ALA A 97 35.14 -8.40 -34.88
CA ALA A 97 35.89 -9.37 -35.68
C ALA A 97 35.61 -9.23 -37.15
N GLN A 98 34.35 -8.98 -37.54
CA GLN A 98 33.96 -8.73 -38.94
C GLN A 98 34.56 -7.42 -39.46
N GLU A 99 34.52 -6.34 -38.69
CA GLU A 99 35.13 -5.04 -39.02
C GLU A 99 36.65 -5.18 -39.22
N LEU A 100 37.31 -6.05 -38.44
CA LEU A 100 38.75 -6.35 -38.58
C LEU A 100 39.03 -7.42 -39.63
N GLN A 101 38.05 -7.67 -40.53
CA GLN A 101 38.21 -8.58 -41.68
C GLN A 101 38.47 -10.05 -41.32
N ALA A 102 37.92 -10.55 -40.23
CA ALA A 102 37.90 -11.99 -39.99
C ALA A 102 37.26 -12.73 -41.17
N PRO A 103 37.73 -13.97 -41.50
CA PRO A 103 37.17 -14.71 -42.65
C PRO A 103 35.67 -14.87 -42.53
N GLY A 104 34.91 -14.53 -43.59
CA GLY A 104 33.46 -14.54 -43.62
C GLY A 104 32.87 -15.91 -43.24
N GLU A 105 33.49 -16.97 -43.72
CA GLU A 105 33.14 -18.39 -43.41
C GLU A 105 33.16 -18.67 -41.88
N GLN A 106 33.98 -18.00 -41.13
CA GLN A 106 34.16 -18.22 -39.69
C GLN A 106 33.37 -17.23 -38.83
N VAL A 107 33.14 -15.99 -39.32
CA VAL A 107 32.51 -14.94 -38.48
C VAL A 107 31.02 -14.78 -38.75
N ILE A 108 30.52 -15.02 -39.98
CA ILE A 108 29.11 -14.81 -40.33
C ILE A 108 28.20 -15.79 -39.60
N PRO A 109 28.45 -17.12 -39.57
CA PRO A 109 27.52 -18.04 -38.87
C PRO A 109 27.38 -17.71 -37.38
N PRO A 110 28.42 -17.54 -36.55
CA PRO A 110 28.25 -17.17 -35.15
C PRO A 110 27.63 -15.78 -34.97
N LEU A 111 27.90 -14.82 -35.85
CA LEU A 111 27.26 -13.50 -35.86
C LEU A 111 25.74 -13.64 -36.10
N ALA A 112 25.33 -14.49 -37.04
CA ALA A 112 23.95 -14.81 -37.32
C ALA A 112 23.27 -15.47 -36.11
N ARG A 113 23.97 -16.42 -35.44
CA ARG A 113 23.49 -17.03 -34.19
C ARG A 113 23.32 -16.01 -33.07
N ALA A 114 24.26 -15.06 -32.94
CA ALA A 114 24.17 -14.00 -31.93
C ALA A 114 22.97 -13.10 -32.20
N LEU A 115 22.72 -12.71 -33.45
CA LEU A 115 21.54 -11.91 -33.83
C LEU A 115 20.21 -12.64 -33.51
N VAL A 116 20.12 -13.93 -33.81
CA VAL A 116 18.95 -14.77 -33.42
C VAL A 116 18.78 -14.77 -31.88
N ALA A 117 19.87 -14.96 -31.15
CA ALA A 117 19.82 -15.07 -29.70
C ALA A 117 19.44 -13.76 -28.98
N VAL A 118 19.71 -12.58 -29.59
CA VAL A 118 19.26 -11.28 -29.07
C VAL A 118 17.90 -10.84 -29.59
N GLY A 119 17.29 -11.59 -30.53
CA GLY A 119 15.99 -11.29 -31.13
C GLY A 119 16.03 -10.17 -32.15
N ASP A 120 17.17 -9.97 -32.85
CA ASP A 120 17.32 -8.99 -33.93
C ASP A 120 17.20 -9.65 -35.32
N GLU A 121 16.05 -10.29 -35.53
CA GLU A 121 15.75 -10.96 -36.81
C GLU A 121 15.76 -9.98 -37.99
N THR A 122 15.34 -8.76 -37.77
CA THR A 122 15.28 -7.73 -38.81
C THR A 122 16.67 -7.45 -39.36
N ARG A 123 17.64 -7.29 -38.49
CA ARG A 123 19.03 -7.04 -38.88
C ARG A 123 19.67 -8.27 -39.47
N LEU A 124 19.40 -9.47 -38.96
CA LEU A 124 19.89 -10.72 -39.53
C LEU A 124 19.45 -10.87 -40.98
N LEU A 125 18.16 -10.72 -41.26
CA LEU A 125 17.61 -10.85 -42.61
C LEU A 125 18.10 -9.73 -43.52
N ALA A 126 18.20 -8.51 -43.07
CA ALA A 126 18.74 -7.38 -43.86
C ALA A 126 20.18 -7.56 -44.29
N GLN A 127 21.01 -8.15 -43.43
CA GLN A 127 22.46 -8.26 -43.67
C GLN A 127 22.84 -9.54 -44.39
N PHE A 128 22.15 -10.68 -44.16
CA PHE A 128 22.67 -11.98 -44.57
C PHE A 128 21.67 -12.84 -45.38
N ASN A 129 20.49 -12.36 -45.68
CA ASN A 129 19.47 -13.16 -46.41
C ASN A 129 19.96 -13.75 -47.74
N ASP A 130 20.78 -13.01 -48.45
CA ASP A 130 21.28 -13.40 -49.78
C ASP A 130 22.77 -13.80 -49.74
N THR A 131 23.33 -13.98 -48.55
CA THR A 131 24.75 -14.34 -48.35
C THR A 131 24.94 -15.84 -48.68
N GLN A 132 25.96 -16.13 -49.48
CA GLN A 132 26.38 -17.50 -49.77
C GLN A 132 27.84 -17.69 -49.32
N LEU A 133 28.07 -18.77 -48.58
CA LEU A 133 29.37 -19.19 -48.06
C LEU A 133 29.79 -20.45 -48.85
N ALA A 134 31.11 -20.56 -49.12
CA ALA A 134 31.65 -21.66 -49.88
C ALA A 134 31.73 -22.95 -49.06
N ASP A 135 32.02 -22.84 -47.76
CA ASP A 135 32.03 -23.97 -46.83
C ASP A 135 30.60 -24.48 -46.55
N PRO A 136 30.27 -25.75 -46.91
CA PRO A 136 28.93 -26.31 -46.71
C PRO A 136 28.42 -26.28 -45.24
N GLN A 137 29.36 -26.42 -44.28
CA GLN A 137 29.03 -26.40 -42.84
C GLN A 137 28.64 -24.98 -42.39
N ALA A 138 29.46 -23.99 -42.76
CA ALA A 138 29.20 -22.58 -42.47
C ALA A 138 27.89 -22.11 -43.15
N GLN A 139 27.66 -22.53 -44.37
CA GLN A 139 26.39 -22.22 -45.07
C GLN A 139 25.19 -22.86 -44.41
N ALA A 140 25.29 -24.12 -43.93
CA ALA A 140 24.22 -24.78 -43.20
C ALA A 140 23.90 -24.10 -41.87
N ASP A 141 24.92 -23.58 -41.16
CA ASP A 141 24.73 -22.81 -39.91
C ASP A 141 24.03 -21.45 -40.17
N LEU A 142 24.46 -20.73 -41.21
CA LEU A 142 23.83 -19.49 -41.65
C LEU A 142 22.36 -19.73 -42.03
N LEU A 143 22.08 -20.75 -42.91
CA LEU A 143 20.72 -21.08 -43.29
C LEU A 143 19.83 -21.47 -42.10
N SER A 144 20.37 -22.17 -41.12
CA SER A 144 19.64 -22.50 -39.90
C SER A 144 19.29 -21.27 -39.05
N SER A 145 20.19 -20.29 -38.99
CA SER A 145 19.95 -19.00 -38.32
C SER A 145 18.90 -18.14 -39.04
N LEU A 146 18.97 -18.09 -40.37
CA LEU A 146 17.95 -17.43 -41.24
C LEU A 146 16.58 -18.12 -41.11
N ALA A 147 16.57 -19.44 -41.08
CA ALA A 147 15.33 -20.21 -40.89
C ALA A 147 14.70 -19.91 -39.51
N SER A 148 15.53 -19.80 -38.45
CA SER A 148 15.08 -19.40 -37.12
C SER A 148 14.45 -18.00 -37.12
N ALA A 149 15.07 -17.02 -37.80
CA ALA A 149 14.55 -15.67 -37.94
C ALA A 149 13.18 -15.62 -38.69
N HIS A 150 13.06 -16.41 -39.77
CA HIS A 150 11.78 -16.52 -40.52
C HIS A 150 10.70 -17.18 -39.63
N LEU A 151 11.04 -18.21 -38.85
CA LEU A 151 10.10 -18.84 -37.93
C LEU A 151 9.62 -17.87 -36.86
N ALA A 152 10.51 -17.10 -36.26
CA ALA A 152 10.17 -16.06 -35.27
C ALA A 152 9.22 -15.00 -35.83
N ARG A 153 9.30 -14.71 -37.14
CA ARG A 153 8.40 -13.82 -37.86
C ARG A 153 7.16 -14.52 -38.42
N SER A 154 6.86 -15.74 -38.00
CA SER A 154 5.71 -16.54 -38.41
C SER A 154 5.72 -16.92 -39.89
N ASN A 155 6.86 -16.83 -40.59
CA ASN A 155 7.02 -17.29 -41.97
C ASN A 155 7.52 -18.74 -42.00
N THR A 156 6.61 -19.66 -41.60
CA THR A 156 6.90 -21.09 -41.42
C THR A 156 7.31 -21.77 -42.71
N GLN A 157 6.77 -21.36 -43.86
CA GLN A 157 7.11 -21.96 -45.15
C GLN A 157 8.59 -21.69 -45.48
N ARG A 158 9.01 -20.42 -45.41
CA ARG A 158 10.40 -20.05 -45.72
C ARG A 158 11.39 -20.66 -44.73
N ALA A 159 11.02 -20.71 -43.43
CA ALA A 159 11.80 -21.40 -42.43
C ALA A 159 12.03 -22.88 -42.75
N SER A 160 10.99 -23.58 -43.22
CA SER A 160 11.07 -24.99 -43.59
C SER A 160 11.97 -25.21 -44.81
N GLU A 161 11.86 -24.37 -45.85
CA GLU A 161 12.71 -24.41 -47.04
C GLU A 161 14.20 -24.23 -46.69
N LEU A 162 14.51 -23.26 -45.86
CA LEU A 162 15.89 -22.96 -45.43
C LEU A 162 16.48 -24.07 -44.52
N ALA A 163 15.68 -24.59 -43.58
CA ALA A 163 16.10 -25.72 -42.75
C ALA A 163 16.37 -26.99 -43.59
N ALA A 164 15.50 -27.28 -44.59
CA ALA A 164 15.72 -28.37 -45.53
C ALA A 164 16.96 -28.16 -46.40
N ALA A 165 17.24 -26.92 -46.82
CA ALA A 165 18.45 -26.58 -47.57
C ALA A 165 19.71 -26.78 -46.70
N ALA A 166 19.70 -26.38 -45.41
CA ALA A 166 20.79 -26.63 -44.49
C ALA A 166 21.08 -28.14 -44.34
N LEU A 167 20.05 -28.96 -44.24
CA LEU A 167 20.21 -30.43 -44.10
C LEU A 167 20.65 -31.12 -45.39
N ARG A 168 20.37 -30.54 -46.56
CA ARG A 168 20.96 -31.02 -47.81
C ARG A 168 22.45 -30.80 -47.89
N LEU A 169 22.94 -29.66 -47.35
CA LEU A 169 24.35 -29.31 -47.32
C LEU A 169 25.12 -30.11 -46.27
N SER A 170 24.51 -30.25 -45.09
CA SER A 170 25.10 -30.97 -43.96
C SER A 170 24.05 -31.92 -43.35
N PRO A 171 23.92 -33.16 -43.80
CA PRO A 171 22.99 -34.14 -43.22
C PRO A 171 23.25 -34.37 -41.77
N GLY A 172 22.20 -34.25 -40.95
CA GLY A 172 22.32 -34.38 -39.49
C GLY A 172 22.79 -33.17 -38.76
N PHE A 173 22.91 -31.97 -39.43
CA PHE A 173 23.32 -30.73 -38.76
C PHE A 173 22.35 -30.41 -37.63
N ALA A 174 22.83 -30.55 -36.39
CA ALA A 174 22.01 -30.48 -35.20
C ALA A 174 21.14 -29.23 -35.07
N PRO A 175 21.61 -27.99 -35.34
CA PRO A 175 20.75 -26.80 -35.27
C PRO A 175 19.57 -26.86 -36.23
N ALA A 176 19.74 -27.35 -37.45
CA ALA A 176 18.67 -27.49 -38.41
C ALA A 176 17.68 -28.61 -38.00
N VAL A 177 18.16 -29.73 -37.48
CA VAL A 177 17.29 -30.82 -36.95
C VAL A 177 16.46 -30.32 -35.77
N VAL A 178 17.06 -29.57 -34.82
CA VAL A 178 16.35 -28.98 -33.70
C VAL A 178 15.28 -28.00 -34.19
N LEU A 179 15.57 -27.22 -35.23
CA LEU A 179 14.60 -26.32 -35.81
C LEU A 179 13.45 -27.06 -36.48
N GLN A 180 13.71 -28.17 -37.18
CA GLN A 180 12.65 -29.05 -37.71
C GLN A 180 11.78 -29.65 -36.60
N ALA A 181 12.42 -30.07 -35.49
CA ALA A 181 11.71 -30.52 -34.31
C ALA A 181 10.80 -29.42 -33.73
N ARG A 182 11.26 -28.16 -33.68
CA ARG A 182 10.44 -27.01 -33.27
C ARG A 182 9.23 -26.81 -34.20
N MET A 183 9.41 -26.88 -35.48
CA MET A 183 8.31 -26.76 -36.45
C MET A 183 7.30 -27.89 -36.32
N LYS A 184 7.75 -29.16 -36.13
CA LYS A 184 6.88 -30.29 -35.86
C LYS A 184 6.08 -30.13 -34.58
N ALA A 185 6.74 -29.74 -33.50
CA ALA A 185 6.07 -29.46 -32.20
C ALA A 185 5.04 -28.35 -32.33
N ALA A 186 5.34 -27.28 -33.08
CA ALA A 186 4.41 -26.18 -33.34
C ALA A 186 3.18 -26.63 -34.16
N GLY A 187 3.35 -27.65 -35.00
CA GLY A 187 2.26 -28.31 -35.74
C GLY A 187 1.52 -29.43 -34.95
N GLY A 188 1.88 -29.63 -33.66
CA GLY A 188 1.28 -30.68 -32.81
C GLY A 188 1.90 -32.06 -32.96
N ASP A 189 2.89 -32.26 -33.86
CA ASP A 189 3.60 -33.54 -34.01
C ASP A 189 4.71 -33.68 -32.97
N PHE A 190 4.31 -33.84 -31.70
CA PHE A 190 5.25 -33.96 -30.56
C PHE A 190 6.07 -35.26 -30.65
N ALA A 191 5.50 -36.38 -31.13
CA ALA A 191 6.21 -37.63 -31.27
C ALA A 191 7.31 -37.51 -32.33
N GLY A 192 7.02 -36.93 -33.50
CA GLY A 192 8.00 -36.68 -34.55
C GLY A 192 9.09 -35.67 -34.09
N ALA A 193 8.73 -34.67 -33.27
CA ALA A 193 9.71 -33.75 -32.69
C ALA A 193 10.67 -34.46 -31.76
N LEU A 194 10.16 -35.32 -30.85
CA LEU A 194 10.98 -36.11 -29.92
C LEU A 194 11.92 -37.06 -30.66
N ALA A 195 11.44 -37.76 -31.69
CA ALA A 195 12.28 -38.67 -32.48
C ALA A 195 13.48 -37.96 -33.13
N LEU A 196 13.27 -36.73 -33.66
CA LEU A 196 14.35 -35.88 -34.19
C LEU A 196 15.36 -35.49 -33.15
N LEU A 197 14.87 -35.06 -31.96
CA LEU A 197 15.71 -34.65 -30.83
C LEU A 197 16.52 -35.83 -30.26
N ASP A 198 15.90 -37.02 -30.17
CA ASP A 198 16.57 -38.24 -29.75
C ASP A 198 17.69 -38.66 -30.75
N GLY A 199 17.47 -38.44 -32.06
CA GLY A 199 18.51 -38.61 -33.03
C GLY A 199 19.72 -37.72 -32.86
N VAL A 200 19.49 -36.44 -32.52
CA VAL A 200 20.57 -35.50 -32.18
C VAL A 200 21.31 -35.91 -30.90
N LEU A 201 20.54 -36.27 -29.84
CA LEU A 201 21.11 -36.69 -28.56
C LEU A 201 21.83 -38.04 -28.61
N ALA A 202 21.49 -38.94 -29.55
CA ALA A 202 22.22 -40.14 -29.79
C ALA A 202 23.62 -39.89 -30.38
N GLN A 203 23.81 -38.79 -31.13
CA GLN A 203 25.09 -38.41 -31.69
C GLN A 203 25.92 -37.54 -30.71
N ASP A 204 25.28 -36.60 -30.04
CA ASP A 204 25.88 -35.79 -28.97
C ASP A 204 24.92 -35.74 -27.77
N ALA A 205 25.12 -36.63 -26.80
CA ALA A 205 24.31 -36.68 -25.59
C ALA A 205 24.35 -35.40 -24.76
N GLY A 206 25.37 -34.54 -24.97
CA GLY A 206 25.54 -33.27 -24.29
C GLY A 206 25.01 -32.06 -25.07
N HIS A 207 24.30 -32.29 -26.18
CA HIS A 207 23.78 -31.19 -27.02
C HIS A 207 22.69 -30.40 -26.29
N GLN A 208 23.06 -29.23 -25.72
CA GLN A 208 22.19 -28.44 -24.84
C GLN A 208 20.85 -28.07 -25.49
N GLY A 209 20.87 -27.54 -26.71
CA GLY A 209 19.66 -27.08 -27.42
C GLY A 209 18.65 -28.21 -27.63
N ALA A 210 19.11 -29.41 -28.02
CA ALA A 210 18.26 -30.59 -28.20
C ALA A 210 17.71 -31.09 -26.86
N GLY A 211 18.56 -31.18 -25.83
CA GLY A 211 18.15 -31.65 -24.50
C GLY A 211 17.13 -30.74 -23.81
N ILE A 212 17.36 -29.41 -23.87
CA ILE A 212 16.41 -28.44 -23.32
C ILE A 212 15.09 -28.48 -24.07
N PHE A 213 15.13 -28.45 -25.42
CA PHE A 213 13.89 -28.48 -26.20
C PHE A 213 13.15 -29.81 -26.08
N LYS A 214 13.83 -30.94 -25.92
CA LYS A 214 13.20 -32.22 -25.54
C LYS A 214 12.42 -32.12 -24.25
N GLY A 215 13.03 -31.52 -23.21
CA GLY A 215 12.34 -31.27 -21.95
C GLY A 215 11.12 -30.35 -22.10
N GLU A 216 11.21 -29.30 -22.92
CA GLU A 216 10.08 -28.40 -23.23
C GLU A 216 8.93 -29.15 -23.94
N VAL A 217 9.23 -29.99 -24.91
CA VAL A 217 8.22 -30.81 -25.64
C VAL A 217 7.54 -31.83 -24.72
N LEU A 218 8.30 -32.49 -23.84
CA LEU A 218 7.74 -33.39 -22.83
C LEU A 218 6.82 -32.63 -21.86
N TRP A 219 7.26 -31.44 -21.38
CA TRP A 219 6.50 -30.63 -20.44
C TRP A 219 5.20 -30.09 -21.05
N PHE A 220 5.32 -29.29 -22.13
CA PHE A 220 4.18 -28.56 -22.67
C PHE A 220 3.39 -29.38 -23.72
N GLY A 221 4.03 -30.27 -24.42
CA GLY A 221 3.42 -31.08 -25.48
C GLY A 221 2.77 -32.36 -25.00
N GLN A 222 3.42 -33.10 -24.11
CA GLN A 222 2.93 -34.38 -23.59
C GLN A 222 2.46 -34.31 -22.13
N ASN A 223 2.67 -33.17 -21.44
CA ASN A 223 2.39 -33.02 -20.02
C ASN A 223 3.10 -34.06 -19.13
N ASP A 224 4.24 -34.59 -19.61
CA ASP A 224 5.10 -35.53 -18.88
C ASP A 224 6.18 -34.73 -18.13
N ARG A 225 5.81 -34.29 -16.91
CA ARG A 225 6.65 -33.44 -16.10
C ARG A 225 7.90 -34.14 -15.56
N ASP A 226 7.79 -35.43 -15.27
CA ASP A 226 8.91 -36.18 -14.71
C ASP A 226 9.96 -36.48 -15.78
N ALA A 227 9.55 -36.89 -16.99
CA ALA A 227 10.47 -37.04 -18.11
C ALA A 227 11.08 -35.70 -18.54
N ALA A 228 10.35 -34.60 -18.47
CA ALA A 228 10.87 -33.26 -18.75
C ALA A 228 11.98 -32.86 -17.74
N LEU A 229 11.73 -33.08 -16.44
CA LEU A 229 12.72 -32.78 -15.40
C LEU A 229 13.99 -33.64 -15.60
N ALA A 230 13.83 -34.94 -15.91
CA ALA A 230 14.94 -35.82 -16.22
C ALA A 230 15.74 -35.34 -17.45
N ALA A 231 15.07 -34.83 -18.49
CA ALA A 231 15.76 -34.24 -19.64
C ALA A 231 16.61 -33.02 -19.28
N PHE A 232 16.07 -32.08 -18.46
CA PHE A 232 16.84 -30.93 -17.98
C PHE A 232 18.01 -31.34 -17.08
N GLN A 233 17.83 -32.36 -16.21
CA GLN A 233 18.88 -32.86 -15.36
C GLN A 233 20.05 -33.46 -16.16
N ARG A 234 19.77 -34.25 -17.24
CA ARG A 234 20.79 -34.75 -18.13
C ARG A 234 21.61 -33.66 -18.80
N VAL A 235 20.96 -32.55 -19.20
CA VAL A 235 21.71 -31.38 -19.68
C VAL A 235 22.61 -30.80 -18.60
N LEU A 236 22.14 -30.73 -17.35
CA LEU A 236 22.93 -30.24 -16.22
C LEU A 236 24.07 -31.19 -15.78
N GLU A 237 23.94 -32.50 -16.01
CA GLU A 237 25.02 -33.46 -15.80
C GLU A 237 26.15 -33.21 -16.81
N SER A 238 25.83 -32.94 -18.08
CA SER A 238 26.82 -32.67 -19.12
C SER A 238 27.34 -31.24 -19.07
N ASN A 239 26.52 -30.28 -18.65
CA ASN A 239 26.87 -28.86 -18.45
C ASN A 239 26.26 -28.31 -17.15
N PRO A 240 26.94 -28.46 -16.03
CA PRO A 240 26.45 -27.95 -14.72
C PRO A 240 26.25 -26.43 -14.66
N ARG A 241 26.81 -25.69 -15.62
CA ARG A 241 26.69 -24.23 -15.72
C ARG A 241 25.58 -23.77 -16.68
N SER A 242 24.80 -24.69 -17.27
CA SER A 242 23.71 -24.33 -18.17
C SER A 242 22.61 -23.53 -17.44
N VAL A 243 22.58 -22.22 -17.65
CA VAL A 243 21.57 -21.30 -17.05
C VAL A 243 20.18 -21.67 -17.55
N ALA A 244 20.03 -21.93 -18.87
CA ALA A 244 18.74 -22.23 -19.47
C ALA A 244 18.14 -23.52 -18.93
N ALA A 245 18.92 -24.64 -18.89
CA ALA A 245 18.41 -25.91 -18.36
C ALA A 245 18.06 -25.80 -16.87
N ARG A 246 18.85 -25.08 -16.08
CA ARG A 246 18.58 -24.88 -14.65
C ARG A 246 17.34 -24.02 -14.43
N THR A 247 17.18 -22.97 -15.24
CA THR A 247 15.98 -22.10 -15.18
C THR A 247 14.70 -22.90 -15.52
N SER A 248 14.76 -23.75 -16.57
CA SER A 248 13.64 -24.62 -16.94
C SER A 248 13.31 -25.64 -15.83
N ALA A 249 14.33 -26.26 -15.23
CA ALA A 249 14.13 -27.15 -14.09
C ALA A 249 13.51 -26.45 -12.88
N ILE A 250 13.96 -25.23 -12.53
CA ILE A 250 13.40 -24.43 -11.43
C ILE A 250 11.91 -24.11 -11.69
N ASN A 251 11.58 -23.66 -12.91
CA ASN A 251 10.21 -23.33 -13.27
C ASN A 251 9.30 -24.57 -13.17
N LEU A 252 9.75 -25.71 -13.67
CA LEU A 252 9.00 -26.97 -13.61
C LEU A 252 8.80 -27.45 -12.16
N LEU A 253 9.84 -27.40 -11.33
CA LEU A 253 9.76 -27.76 -9.91
C LEU A 253 8.78 -26.84 -9.14
N ASN A 254 8.79 -25.54 -9.46
CA ASN A 254 7.81 -24.60 -8.88
C ASN A 254 6.37 -24.95 -9.31
N GLU A 255 6.14 -25.34 -10.57
CA GLU A 255 4.82 -25.76 -11.05
C GLU A 255 4.35 -27.06 -10.39
N GLN A 256 5.28 -27.96 -10.07
CA GLN A 256 4.98 -29.22 -9.34
C GLN A 256 4.78 -29.00 -7.84
N GLY A 257 4.90 -27.74 -7.32
CA GLY A 257 4.83 -27.45 -5.89
C GLY A 257 6.07 -27.89 -5.09
N GLN A 258 7.14 -28.29 -5.75
CA GLN A 258 8.40 -28.74 -5.14
C GLN A 258 9.31 -27.54 -4.80
N GLY A 259 8.81 -26.62 -3.98
CA GLY A 259 9.45 -25.33 -3.69
C GLY A 259 10.87 -25.46 -3.12
N ASP A 260 11.14 -26.43 -2.24
CA ASP A 260 12.46 -26.62 -1.64
C ASP A 260 13.49 -27.09 -2.69
N ALA A 261 13.11 -28.01 -3.59
CA ALA A 261 13.96 -28.45 -4.68
C ALA A 261 14.24 -27.31 -5.68
N ALA A 262 13.22 -26.49 -5.99
CA ALA A 262 13.38 -25.31 -6.82
C ALA A 262 14.37 -24.31 -6.20
N ARG A 263 14.29 -24.05 -4.90
CA ARG A 263 15.21 -23.17 -4.16
C ARG A 263 16.65 -23.72 -4.13
N ALA A 264 16.82 -25.02 -3.99
CA ALA A 264 18.14 -25.66 -4.06
C ALA A 264 18.77 -25.43 -5.45
N GLN A 265 18.02 -25.66 -6.53
CA GLN A 265 18.48 -25.37 -7.89
C GLN A 265 18.77 -23.88 -8.12
N PHE A 266 17.96 -22.99 -7.53
CA PHE A 266 18.18 -21.54 -7.61
C PHE A 266 19.47 -21.11 -6.88
N ALA A 267 19.77 -21.71 -5.74
CA ALA A 267 21.02 -21.43 -5.03
C ALA A 267 22.26 -21.79 -5.88
N GLU A 268 22.21 -22.91 -6.63
CA GLU A 268 23.25 -23.27 -7.59
C GLU A 268 23.29 -22.32 -8.79
N LEU A 269 22.14 -21.91 -9.34
CA LEU A 269 22.08 -20.91 -10.41
C LEU A 269 22.74 -19.59 -10.00
N LYS A 270 22.50 -19.15 -8.79
CA LYS A 270 23.06 -17.90 -8.25
C LYS A 270 24.58 -17.93 -8.10
N LYS A 271 25.19 -19.11 -7.86
CA LYS A 271 26.65 -19.29 -7.86
C LYS A 271 27.23 -19.16 -9.27
N VAL A 272 26.52 -19.68 -10.26
CA VAL A 272 27.02 -19.77 -11.65
C VAL A 272 26.80 -18.46 -12.41
N ALA A 273 25.66 -17.79 -12.21
CA ALA A 273 25.22 -16.67 -13.01
C ALA A 273 24.52 -15.60 -12.16
N PRO A 274 25.17 -14.99 -11.14
CA PRO A 274 24.51 -14.13 -10.15
C PRO A 274 23.90 -12.85 -10.74
N ASN A 275 24.43 -12.34 -11.84
CA ASN A 275 24.05 -11.08 -12.43
C ASN A 275 23.24 -11.21 -13.73
N GLN A 276 22.90 -12.43 -14.13
CA GLN A 276 22.10 -12.61 -15.34
C GLN A 276 20.63 -12.22 -15.10
N PRO A 277 19.96 -11.67 -16.16
CA PRO A 277 18.57 -11.26 -16.06
C PRO A 277 17.63 -12.37 -15.56
N ASP A 278 17.78 -13.61 -16.06
CA ASP A 278 16.96 -14.75 -15.66
C ASP A 278 17.14 -15.08 -14.17
N THR A 279 18.38 -15.04 -13.65
CA THR A 279 18.66 -15.25 -12.22
C THR A 279 18.01 -14.17 -11.37
N THR A 280 18.11 -12.90 -11.80
CA THR A 280 17.47 -11.77 -11.11
C THR A 280 15.93 -11.89 -11.17
N PHE A 281 15.37 -12.35 -12.28
CA PHE A 281 13.93 -12.56 -12.43
C PHE A 281 13.43 -13.67 -11.48
N LEU A 282 14.11 -14.82 -11.42
CA LEU A 282 13.79 -15.88 -10.47
C LEU A 282 13.92 -15.42 -9.01
N GLU A 283 14.94 -14.61 -8.68
CA GLU A 283 15.06 -14.02 -7.35
C GLU A 283 13.85 -13.13 -7.02
N ALA A 284 13.37 -12.33 -8.00
CA ALA A 284 12.18 -11.51 -7.84
C ALA A 284 10.91 -12.36 -7.65
N GLN A 285 10.78 -13.49 -8.37
CA GLN A 285 9.66 -14.42 -8.21
C GLN A 285 9.67 -15.10 -6.83
N PHE A 286 10.83 -15.59 -6.36
CA PHE A 286 10.94 -16.17 -5.02
C PHE A 286 10.66 -15.13 -3.93
N ALA A 287 11.20 -13.91 -4.04
CA ALA A 287 10.90 -12.83 -3.10
C ALA A 287 9.38 -12.52 -3.05
N PHE A 288 8.72 -12.51 -4.22
CA PHE A 288 7.27 -12.33 -4.29
C PHE A 288 6.50 -13.48 -3.62
N ALA A 289 6.91 -14.73 -3.86
CA ALA A 289 6.30 -15.93 -3.25
C ALA A 289 6.48 -15.94 -1.71
N ASP A 290 7.64 -15.47 -1.22
CA ASP A 290 7.95 -15.34 0.22
C ASP A 290 7.22 -14.17 0.91
N GLY A 291 6.43 -13.39 0.15
CA GLY A 291 5.71 -12.23 0.67
C GLY A 291 6.50 -10.93 0.66
N ASP A 292 7.79 -10.94 0.29
CA ASP A 292 8.63 -9.74 0.18
C ASP A 292 8.41 -9.03 -1.17
N ALA A 293 7.23 -8.44 -1.31
CA ALA A 293 6.85 -7.69 -2.50
C ALA A 293 7.76 -6.47 -2.74
N ARG A 294 8.40 -5.91 -1.69
CA ARG A 294 9.34 -4.78 -1.83
C ARG A 294 10.61 -5.20 -2.55
N LYS A 295 11.21 -6.31 -2.13
CA LYS A 295 12.38 -6.88 -2.79
C LYS A 295 12.05 -7.28 -4.23
N SER A 296 10.89 -7.89 -4.46
CA SER A 296 10.43 -8.22 -5.81
C SER A 296 10.33 -6.98 -6.70
N ARG A 297 9.73 -5.88 -6.21
CA ARG A 297 9.65 -4.59 -6.93
C ARG A 297 11.03 -4.01 -7.25
N GLU A 298 11.95 -4.03 -6.28
CA GLU A 298 13.32 -3.54 -6.49
C GLU A 298 14.04 -4.32 -7.60
N LEU A 299 13.93 -5.65 -7.58
CA LEU A 299 14.57 -6.52 -8.56
C LEU A 299 13.95 -6.35 -9.97
N THR A 300 12.62 -6.30 -10.04
CA THR A 300 11.91 -6.04 -11.32
C THR A 300 12.20 -4.65 -11.87
N ALA A 301 12.32 -3.61 -11.02
CA ALA A 301 12.72 -2.28 -11.45
C ALA A 301 14.13 -2.24 -12.05
N ARG A 302 15.07 -3.03 -11.51
CA ARG A 302 16.41 -3.21 -12.10
C ARG A 302 16.34 -3.89 -13.48
N LEU A 303 15.53 -4.93 -13.60
CA LEU A 303 15.33 -5.63 -14.89
C LEU A 303 14.70 -4.73 -15.94
N LEU A 304 13.73 -3.90 -15.58
CA LEU A 304 13.05 -2.98 -16.50
C LEU A 304 13.95 -1.86 -17.04
N LYS A 305 15.11 -1.60 -16.41
CA LYS A 305 16.12 -0.69 -16.98
C LYS A 305 16.83 -1.28 -18.20
N VAL A 306 17.01 -2.60 -18.25
CA VAL A 306 17.71 -3.30 -19.36
C VAL A 306 16.72 -3.94 -20.35
N MET A 307 15.53 -4.29 -19.91
CA MET A 307 14.49 -4.88 -20.76
C MET A 307 13.14 -4.22 -20.47
N PRO A 308 12.94 -2.94 -20.86
CA PRO A 308 11.81 -2.11 -20.45
C PRO A 308 10.45 -2.67 -20.86
N ASP A 309 10.39 -3.42 -21.95
CA ASP A 309 9.15 -3.91 -22.55
C ASP A 309 8.91 -5.42 -22.35
N ASN A 310 9.71 -6.08 -21.49
CA ASN A 310 9.51 -7.50 -21.20
C ASN A 310 8.22 -7.72 -20.40
N ALA A 311 7.23 -8.33 -21.04
CA ALA A 311 5.89 -8.52 -20.48
C ALA A 311 5.86 -9.36 -19.19
N ARG A 312 6.78 -10.34 -19.04
CA ARG A 312 6.87 -11.16 -17.82
C ARG A 312 7.37 -10.34 -16.64
N VAL A 313 8.37 -9.49 -16.86
CA VAL A 313 8.94 -8.62 -15.83
C VAL A 313 7.91 -7.56 -15.43
N LEU A 314 7.21 -6.96 -16.42
CA LEU A 314 6.14 -5.98 -16.19
C LEU A 314 4.97 -6.59 -15.39
N GLU A 315 4.58 -7.84 -15.69
CA GLU A 315 3.53 -8.54 -14.94
C GLU A 315 3.93 -8.76 -13.47
N LEU A 316 5.17 -9.21 -13.21
CA LEU A 316 5.66 -9.43 -11.85
C LEU A 316 5.82 -8.10 -11.09
N ALA A 317 6.28 -7.04 -11.76
CA ALA A 317 6.36 -5.69 -11.20
C ALA A 317 4.96 -5.20 -10.80
N GLY A 318 3.98 -5.31 -11.70
CA GLY A 318 2.61 -4.93 -11.41
C GLY A 318 1.96 -5.77 -10.31
N ALA A 319 2.28 -7.07 -10.23
CA ALA A 319 1.83 -7.93 -9.13
C ALA A 319 2.44 -7.51 -7.77
N ALA A 320 3.72 -7.14 -7.75
CA ALA A 320 4.39 -6.63 -6.56
C ALA A 320 3.80 -5.29 -6.11
N ASP A 321 3.59 -4.36 -7.05
CA ASP A 321 2.96 -3.06 -6.78
C ASP A 321 1.51 -3.22 -6.28
N PHE A 322 0.73 -4.12 -6.89
CA PHE A 322 -0.63 -4.44 -6.43
C PHE A 322 -0.65 -4.95 -4.99
N ARG A 323 0.28 -5.85 -4.63
CA ARG A 323 0.40 -6.37 -3.25
C ARG A 323 0.83 -5.28 -2.25
N LEU A 324 1.66 -4.33 -2.68
CA LEU A 324 2.09 -3.18 -1.88
C LEU A 324 1.03 -2.07 -1.77
N GLY A 325 -0.08 -2.18 -2.52
CA GLY A 325 -1.10 -1.13 -2.57
C GLY A 325 -0.73 0.06 -3.45
N SER A 326 0.38 -0.01 -4.19
CA SER A 326 0.82 0.99 -5.19
C SER A 326 0.01 0.81 -6.48
N LEU A 327 -1.29 1.12 -6.41
CA LEU A 327 -2.25 0.76 -7.45
C LEU A 327 -2.03 1.49 -8.79
N VAL A 328 -1.47 2.70 -8.76
CA VAL A 328 -1.18 3.49 -9.98
C VAL A 328 -0.01 2.86 -10.75
N GLU A 329 1.04 2.45 -10.06
CA GLU A 329 2.18 1.75 -10.66
C GLU A 329 1.79 0.35 -11.13
N ALA A 330 0.93 -0.34 -10.37
CA ALA A 330 0.38 -1.62 -10.79
C ALA A 330 -0.42 -1.48 -12.10
N GLU A 331 -1.31 -0.46 -12.21
CA GLU A 331 -2.02 -0.15 -13.46
C GLU A 331 -1.03 0.06 -14.61
N ALA A 332 -0.04 0.93 -14.43
CA ALA A 332 0.93 1.26 -15.49
C ALA A 332 1.72 0.04 -15.97
N SER A 333 2.24 -0.77 -15.04
CA SER A 333 3.04 -1.95 -15.36
C SER A 333 2.18 -3.04 -16.04
N LEU A 334 0.99 -3.33 -15.50
CA LEU A 334 0.10 -4.36 -16.03
C LEU A 334 -0.50 -3.99 -17.39
N ALA A 335 -0.87 -2.72 -17.60
CA ALA A 335 -1.34 -2.24 -18.89
C ALA A 335 -0.25 -2.37 -19.98
N ARG A 336 1.01 -2.03 -19.64
CA ARG A 336 2.15 -2.22 -20.55
C ARG A 336 2.41 -3.71 -20.82
N ALA A 337 2.32 -4.57 -19.80
CA ALA A 337 2.46 -6.02 -19.98
C ALA A 337 1.45 -6.56 -20.99
N LEU A 338 0.18 -6.13 -20.91
CA LEU A 338 -0.89 -6.52 -21.82
C LEU A 338 -0.77 -5.88 -23.20
N LYS A 339 -0.22 -4.66 -23.31
CA LYS A 339 0.10 -4.06 -24.61
C LYS A 339 1.13 -4.89 -25.36
N ASN A 340 2.17 -5.38 -24.68
CA ASN A 340 3.26 -6.14 -25.29
C ASN A 340 2.90 -7.63 -25.49
N ALA A 341 2.06 -8.17 -24.62
CA ALA A 341 1.61 -9.56 -24.69
C ALA A 341 0.11 -9.66 -24.29
N PRO A 342 -0.83 -9.45 -25.21
CA PRO A 342 -2.28 -9.38 -24.92
C PRO A 342 -2.86 -10.67 -24.34
N GLY A 343 -2.23 -11.82 -24.56
CA GLY A 343 -2.67 -13.13 -24.07
C GLY A 343 -2.35 -13.42 -22.59
N ARG A 344 -1.68 -12.51 -21.86
CA ARG A 344 -1.30 -12.74 -20.47
C ARG A 344 -2.51 -12.59 -19.53
N LEU A 345 -3.13 -13.71 -19.23
CA LEU A 345 -4.37 -13.75 -18.46
C LEU A 345 -4.18 -13.25 -17.01
N LEU A 346 -3.07 -13.63 -16.35
CA LEU A 346 -2.77 -13.18 -14.99
C LEU A 346 -2.63 -11.64 -14.92
N ALA A 347 -1.89 -11.03 -15.86
CA ALA A 347 -1.77 -9.58 -15.93
C ALA A 347 -3.14 -8.90 -16.10
N ARG A 348 -4.04 -9.50 -16.89
CA ARG A 348 -5.40 -9.00 -17.11
C ARG A 348 -6.26 -9.07 -15.85
N HIS A 349 -6.21 -10.20 -15.15
CA HIS A 349 -6.92 -10.35 -13.86
C HIS A 349 -6.43 -9.35 -12.82
N LEU A 350 -5.10 -9.20 -12.68
CA LEU A 350 -4.52 -8.23 -11.76
C LEU A 350 -4.86 -6.78 -12.14
N LEU A 351 -4.88 -6.45 -13.43
CA LEU A 351 -5.28 -5.12 -13.90
C LEU A 351 -6.76 -4.83 -13.59
N ALA A 352 -7.63 -5.80 -13.83
CA ALA A 352 -9.05 -5.66 -13.49
C ALA A 352 -9.26 -5.49 -11.96
N GLN A 353 -8.56 -6.28 -11.14
CA GLN A 353 -8.58 -6.14 -9.69
C GLN A 353 -8.00 -4.77 -9.25
N THR A 354 -6.96 -4.29 -9.92
CA THR A 354 -6.38 -2.95 -9.68
C THR A 354 -7.44 -1.87 -9.92
N TYR A 355 -8.16 -1.93 -11.04
CA TYR A 355 -9.24 -1.00 -11.35
C TYR A 355 -10.38 -1.08 -10.33
N LEU A 356 -10.76 -2.28 -9.89
CA LEU A 356 -11.78 -2.46 -8.85
C LEU A 356 -11.34 -1.84 -7.51
N ARG A 357 -10.08 -2.00 -7.12
CA ARG A 357 -9.53 -1.35 -5.91
C ARG A 357 -9.42 0.17 -6.05
N LEU A 358 -9.17 0.69 -7.25
CA LEU A 358 -9.20 2.12 -7.56
C LEU A 358 -10.63 2.67 -7.71
N ASN A 359 -11.64 1.86 -7.47
CA ASN A 359 -13.06 2.20 -7.69
C ASN A 359 -13.36 2.67 -9.13
N GLN A 360 -12.74 2.02 -10.12
CA GLN A 360 -12.90 2.27 -11.56
C GLN A 360 -13.52 1.04 -12.25
N PRO A 361 -14.75 0.61 -11.91
CA PRO A 361 -15.33 -0.63 -12.39
C PRO A 361 -15.55 -0.66 -13.92
N ALA A 362 -15.78 0.50 -14.54
CA ALA A 362 -15.91 0.57 -16.00
C ALA A 362 -14.61 0.19 -16.71
N LYS A 363 -13.45 0.63 -16.21
CA LYS A 363 -12.14 0.23 -16.75
C LYS A 363 -11.86 -1.26 -16.51
N ALA A 364 -12.31 -1.81 -15.37
CA ALA A 364 -12.19 -3.24 -15.12
C ALA A 364 -12.95 -4.07 -16.18
N VAL A 365 -14.20 -3.68 -16.49
CA VAL A 365 -14.97 -4.33 -17.58
C VAL A 365 -14.22 -4.21 -18.90
N SER A 366 -13.73 -3.03 -19.27
CA SER A 366 -13.00 -2.82 -20.54
C SER A 366 -11.73 -3.67 -20.61
N ALA A 367 -11.00 -3.81 -19.51
CA ALA A 367 -9.81 -4.66 -19.47
C ALA A 367 -10.14 -6.15 -19.66
N LEU A 368 -11.29 -6.61 -19.16
CA LEU A 368 -11.74 -8.00 -19.25
C LEU A 368 -12.46 -8.32 -20.58
N ALA A 369 -12.99 -7.33 -21.28
CA ALA A 369 -13.80 -7.50 -22.49
C ALA A 369 -13.17 -8.46 -23.53
N PRO A 370 -11.86 -8.39 -23.88
CA PRO A 370 -11.27 -9.29 -24.88
C PRO A 370 -11.37 -10.78 -24.51
N VAL A 371 -11.51 -11.11 -23.22
CA VAL A 371 -11.62 -12.50 -22.76
C VAL A 371 -13.06 -12.90 -22.53
N ILE A 372 -13.87 -12.06 -21.90
CA ILE A 372 -15.27 -12.40 -21.59
C ILE A 372 -16.17 -12.41 -22.84
N GLU A 373 -15.80 -11.67 -23.88
CA GLU A 373 -16.47 -11.63 -25.19
C GLU A 373 -15.79 -12.55 -26.21
N GLY A 374 -14.67 -13.17 -25.85
CA GLY A 374 -13.91 -14.07 -26.69
C GLY A 374 -14.54 -15.48 -26.79
N PRO A 375 -13.97 -16.34 -27.65
CA PRO A 375 -14.51 -17.69 -27.89
C PRO A 375 -14.36 -18.62 -26.68
N THR A 376 -13.39 -18.37 -25.81
CA THR A 376 -13.07 -19.21 -24.64
C THR A 376 -12.92 -18.36 -23.38
N PRO A 377 -14.04 -17.82 -22.85
CA PRO A 377 -13.98 -17.05 -21.60
C PRO A 377 -13.57 -17.94 -20.41
N ASP A 378 -12.77 -17.43 -19.50
CA ASP A 378 -12.43 -18.13 -18.25
C ASP A 378 -13.30 -17.69 -17.08
N GLY A 379 -13.47 -18.60 -16.11
CA GLY A 379 -14.35 -18.37 -14.97
C GLY A 379 -13.90 -17.20 -14.07
N THR A 380 -12.59 -16.96 -13.93
CA THR A 380 -12.05 -15.85 -13.12
C THR A 380 -12.34 -14.49 -13.76
N SER A 381 -12.13 -14.36 -15.08
CA SER A 381 -12.49 -13.14 -15.83
C SER A 381 -13.98 -12.84 -15.71
N LEU A 382 -14.83 -13.86 -15.86
CA LEU A 382 -16.28 -13.70 -15.72
C LEU A 382 -16.71 -13.29 -14.31
N THR A 383 -16.10 -13.85 -13.26
CA THR A 383 -16.42 -13.44 -11.87
C THR A 383 -15.96 -12.01 -11.57
N LEU A 384 -14.78 -11.59 -12.05
CA LEU A 384 -14.31 -10.21 -11.92
C LEU A 384 -15.19 -9.22 -12.70
N ALA A 385 -15.67 -9.61 -13.89
CA ALA A 385 -16.65 -8.82 -14.64
C ALA A 385 -17.98 -8.69 -13.88
N GLY A 386 -18.45 -9.79 -13.29
CA GLY A 386 -19.65 -9.79 -12.43
C GLY A 386 -19.51 -8.81 -11.26
N GLU A 387 -18.37 -8.80 -10.57
CA GLU A 387 -18.07 -7.84 -9.50
C GLU A 387 -18.06 -6.39 -10.03
N ALA A 388 -17.44 -6.16 -11.17
CA ALA A 388 -17.39 -4.84 -11.79
C ALA A 388 -18.79 -4.33 -12.17
N TYR A 389 -19.65 -5.18 -12.73
CA TYR A 389 -21.02 -4.82 -13.04
C TYR A 389 -21.87 -4.54 -11.80
N LEU A 390 -21.67 -5.29 -10.71
CA LEU A 390 -22.34 -4.99 -9.43
C LEU A 390 -21.99 -3.59 -8.93
N ARG A 391 -20.70 -3.21 -9.01
CA ARG A 391 -20.25 -1.88 -8.59
C ARG A 391 -20.75 -0.75 -9.49
N LEU A 392 -21.10 -1.06 -10.74
CA LEU A 392 -21.77 -0.15 -11.69
C LEU A 392 -23.28 -0.08 -11.47
N GLY A 393 -23.85 -0.90 -10.60
CA GLY A 393 -25.29 -1.03 -10.40
C GLY A 393 -26.02 -1.84 -11.49
N ASP A 394 -25.28 -2.44 -12.45
CA ASP A 394 -25.85 -3.27 -13.51
C ASP A 394 -26.02 -4.71 -13.03
N ASN A 395 -27.06 -4.92 -12.23
CA ASN A 395 -27.36 -6.23 -11.65
C ASN A 395 -27.63 -7.30 -12.74
N ARG A 396 -28.23 -6.92 -13.88
CA ARG A 396 -28.55 -7.86 -14.97
C ARG A 396 -27.29 -8.44 -15.60
N ARG A 397 -26.31 -7.58 -15.95
CA ARG A 397 -25.04 -8.05 -16.52
C ARG A 397 -24.20 -8.80 -15.48
N ALA A 398 -24.24 -8.39 -14.22
CA ALA A 398 -23.59 -9.11 -13.14
C ALA A 398 -24.10 -10.56 -13.03
N ASP A 399 -25.43 -10.77 -13.01
CA ASP A 399 -26.04 -12.09 -12.94
C ASP A 399 -25.69 -12.96 -14.15
N ALA A 400 -25.70 -12.36 -15.35
CA ALA A 400 -25.31 -13.07 -16.56
C ALA A 400 -23.83 -13.52 -16.52
N ALA A 401 -22.92 -12.66 -16.02
CA ALA A 401 -21.50 -12.98 -15.88
C ALA A 401 -21.25 -14.10 -14.86
N TYR A 402 -21.89 -14.05 -13.68
CA TYR A 402 -21.77 -15.11 -12.67
C TYR A 402 -22.38 -16.43 -13.16
N ALA A 403 -23.51 -16.40 -13.86
CA ALA A 403 -24.12 -17.60 -14.46
C ALA A 403 -23.20 -18.19 -15.55
N ALA A 404 -22.54 -17.37 -16.37
CA ALA A 404 -21.57 -17.82 -17.34
C ALA A 404 -20.33 -18.43 -16.65
N ALA A 405 -19.82 -17.79 -15.60
CA ALA A 405 -18.71 -18.31 -14.81
C ALA A 405 -19.00 -19.70 -14.23
N ALA A 406 -20.20 -19.89 -13.68
CA ALA A 406 -20.64 -21.17 -13.14
C ALA A 406 -20.76 -22.28 -14.21
N ARG A 407 -21.11 -21.93 -15.46
CA ARG A 407 -21.17 -22.88 -16.59
C ARG A 407 -19.79 -23.28 -17.10
N VAL A 408 -18.89 -22.28 -17.20
CA VAL A 408 -17.52 -22.50 -17.75
C VAL A 408 -16.64 -23.24 -16.74
N ALA A 409 -16.77 -22.94 -15.46
CA ALA A 409 -15.94 -23.50 -14.40
C ALA A 409 -16.78 -24.00 -13.21
N PRO A 410 -17.66 -25.00 -13.41
CA PRO A 410 -18.61 -25.44 -12.39
C PRO A 410 -17.96 -26.08 -11.16
N LYS A 411 -16.74 -26.63 -11.32
CA LYS A 411 -15.96 -27.25 -10.24
C LYS A 411 -14.87 -26.36 -9.67
N ASP A 412 -14.60 -25.18 -10.25
CA ASP A 412 -13.57 -24.27 -9.73
C ASP A 412 -14.05 -23.63 -8.42
N ALA A 413 -13.41 -24.01 -7.33
CA ALA A 413 -13.75 -23.54 -5.99
C ALA A 413 -13.62 -22.01 -5.85
N ARG A 414 -12.69 -21.39 -6.57
CA ARG A 414 -12.51 -19.91 -6.54
C ARG A 414 -13.68 -19.20 -7.17
N VAL A 415 -14.15 -19.71 -8.33
CA VAL A 415 -15.33 -19.20 -9.03
C VAL A 415 -16.56 -19.35 -8.16
N ARG A 416 -16.79 -20.55 -7.61
CA ARG A 416 -17.93 -20.85 -6.71
C ARG A 416 -17.93 -19.97 -5.46
N THR A 417 -16.75 -19.77 -4.84
CA THR A 417 -16.58 -18.89 -3.67
C THR A 417 -16.88 -17.43 -4.01
N SER A 418 -16.42 -16.95 -5.20
CA SER A 418 -16.69 -15.57 -5.64
C SER A 418 -18.18 -15.32 -5.88
N ILE A 419 -18.89 -16.29 -6.46
CA ILE A 419 -20.35 -16.23 -6.65
C ILE A 419 -21.07 -16.15 -5.29
N ALA A 420 -20.66 -16.98 -4.34
CA ALA A 420 -21.24 -16.97 -2.99
C ALA A 420 -20.97 -15.63 -2.26
N LEU A 421 -19.77 -15.03 -2.43
CA LEU A 421 -19.45 -13.70 -1.91
C LEU A 421 -20.35 -12.62 -2.51
N ALA A 422 -20.64 -12.69 -3.81
CA ALA A 422 -21.55 -11.76 -4.47
C ALA A 422 -23.00 -11.89 -3.91
N GLU A 423 -23.44 -13.10 -3.63
CA GLU A 423 -24.74 -13.34 -2.97
C GLU A 423 -24.78 -12.80 -1.54
N LEU A 424 -23.71 -12.97 -0.77
CA LEU A 424 -23.58 -12.36 0.57
C LEU A 424 -23.68 -10.84 0.51
N ALA A 425 -23.01 -10.22 -0.47
CA ALA A 425 -23.06 -8.76 -0.66
C ALA A 425 -24.47 -8.25 -0.99
N ARG A 426 -25.31 -9.08 -1.61
CA ARG A 426 -26.71 -8.77 -1.92
C ARG A 426 -27.71 -9.12 -0.80
N GLY A 427 -27.23 -9.67 0.30
CA GLY A 427 -28.06 -10.08 1.43
C GLY A 427 -28.63 -11.50 1.33
N ASN A 428 -28.32 -12.27 0.29
CA ASN A 428 -28.79 -13.65 0.07
C ASN A 428 -27.97 -14.66 0.92
N SER A 429 -27.89 -14.42 2.23
CA SER A 429 -26.97 -15.13 3.12
C SER A 429 -27.21 -16.64 3.18
N SER A 430 -28.45 -17.12 3.18
CA SER A 430 -28.76 -18.56 3.27
C SER A 430 -28.27 -19.35 2.05
N SER A 431 -28.53 -18.84 0.83
CA SER A 431 -28.05 -19.45 -0.41
C SER A 431 -26.51 -19.45 -0.48
N ALA A 432 -25.90 -18.32 -0.14
CA ALA A 432 -24.45 -18.17 -0.13
C ALA A 432 -23.77 -19.15 0.85
N ILE A 433 -24.30 -19.30 2.06
CA ILE A 433 -23.79 -20.24 3.07
C ILE A 433 -23.87 -21.68 2.54
N ALA A 434 -25.01 -22.10 1.96
CA ALA A 434 -25.13 -23.45 1.40
C ALA A 434 -24.11 -23.72 0.28
N LYS A 435 -23.87 -22.75 -0.60
CA LYS A 435 -22.83 -22.86 -1.64
C LYS A 435 -21.43 -22.96 -1.06
N LEU A 436 -21.11 -22.13 -0.06
CA LEU A 436 -19.81 -22.17 0.61
C LEU A 436 -19.58 -23.50 1.34
N GLU A 437 -20.62 -24.08 1.95
CA GLU A 437 -20.52 -25.41 2.58
C GLU A 437 -20.17 -26.51 1.57
N SER A 438 -20.83 -26.50 0.40
CA SER A 438 -20.51 -27.44 -0.66
C SER A 438 -19.05 -27.27 -1.15
N VAL A 439 -18.60 -26.03 -1.36
CA VAL A 439 -17.21 -25.78 -1.78
C VAL A 439 -16.23 -26.21 -0.69
N ALA A 440 -16.47 -25.84 0.56
CA ALA A 440 -15.60 -26.19 1.69
C ALA A 440 -15.49 -27.70 1.94
N ALA A 441 -16.52 -28.47 1.58
CA ALA A 441 -16.51 -29.93 1.71
C ALA A 441 -15.75 -30.61 0.57
N GLU A 442 -15.69 -30.01 -0.63
CA GLU A 442 -15.15 -30.60 -1.84
C GLU A 442 -13.71 -30.18 -2.14
N ASP A 443 -13.26 -29.03 -1.65
CA ASP A 443 -11.96 -28.44 -1.97
C ASP A 443 -11.04 -28.40 -0.73
N GLU A 444 -9.77 -28.74 -0.90
CA GLU A 444 -8.72 -28.63 0.12
C GLU A 444 -8.29 -27.16 0.37
N ASP A 445 -8.59 -26.24 -0.53
CA ASP A 445 -8.25 -24.81 -0.36
C ASP A 445 -9.10 -24.17 0.77
N PRO A 446 -8.49 -23.58 1.79
CA PRO A 446 -9.20 -23.09 2.97
C PRO A 446 -10.02 -21.80 2.74
N ARG A 447 -9.96 -21.19 1.55
CA ARG A 447 -10.62 -19.89 1.29
C ARG A 447 -12.13 -19.94 1.49
N ALA A 448 -12.79 -20.99 1.02
CA ALA A 448 -14.22 -21.16 1.20
C ALA A 448 -14.59 -21.31 2.67
N ASP A 449 -13.78 -22.06 3.45
CA ASP A 449 -14.01 -22.22 4.90
C ASP A 449 -13.90 -20.89 5.64
N ILE A 450 -12.90 -20.05 5.32
CA ILE A 450 -12.68 -18.73 5.96
C ILE A 450 -13.88 -17.81 5.69
N VAL A 451 -14.38 -17.80 4.44
CA VAL A 451 -15.56 -17.00 4.08
C VAL A 451 -16.81 -17.55 4.78
N LEU A 452 -16.98 -18.88 4.82
CA LEU A 452 -18.08 -19.54 5.49
C LEU A 452 -18.12 -19.22 6.99
N VAL A 453 -16.99 -19.30 7.68
CA VAL A 453 -16.88 -18.92 9.10
C VAL A 453 -17.34 -17.46 9.29
N SER A 454 -16.85 -16.56 8.45
CA SER A 454 -17.21 -15.14 8.53
C SER A 454 -18.69 -14.88 8.25
N ALA A 455 -19.28 -15.60 7.29
CA ALA A 455 -20.70 -15.51 6.95
C ALA A 455 -21.59 -16.00 8.11
N ARG A 456 -21.25 -17.16 8.70
CA ARG A 456 -22.00 -17.73 9.83
C ARG A 456 -21.88 -16.88 11.10
N MET A 457 -20.69 -16.32 11.40
CA MET A 457 -20.52 -15.37 12.51
C MET A 457 -21.42 -14.14 12.33
N ARG A 458 -21.51 -13.58 11.11
CA ARG A 458 -22.41 -12.44 10.81
C ARG A 458 -23.87 -12.81 10.94
N ALA A 459 -24.25 -14.04 10.57
CA ALA A 459 -25.60 -14.57 10.74
C ALA A 459 -25.91 -14.99 12.18
N ASN A 460 -24.97 -14.81 13.13
CA ASN A 460 -25.02 -15.26 14.51
C ASN A 460 -25.26 -16.80 14.67
N ASP A 461 -24.91 -17.58 13.63
CA ASP A 461 -24.90 -19.05 13.66
C ASP A 461 -23.55 -19.53 14.21
N LEU A 462 -23.37 -19.40 15.53
CA LEU A 462 -22.12 -19.72 16.20
C LEU A 462 -21.80 -21.23 16.18
N PRO A 463 -22.76 -22.16 16.32
CA PRO A 463 -22.50 -23.58 16.17
C PRO A 463 -22.01 -23.93 14.74
N GLY A 464 -22.67 -23.40 13.73
CA GLY A 464 -22.22 -23.60 12.33
C GLY A 464 -20.85 -23.00 12.05
N ALA A 465 -20.54 -21.84 12.65
CA ALA A 465 -19.21 -21.26 12.55
C ALA A 465 -18.11 -22.17 13.13
N LEU A 466 -18.35 -22.78 14.31
CA LEU A 466 -17.42 -23.74 14.92
C LEU A 466 -17.20 -24.98 14.05
N LYS A 467 -18.27 -25.51 13.45
CA LYS A 467 -18.15 -26.64 12.51
C LYS A 467 -17.29 -26.30 11.28
N ALA A 468 -17.46 -25.11 10.73
CA ALA A 468 -16.62 -24.63 9.61
C ALA A 468 -15.16 -24.43 10.05
N ILE A 469 -14.92 -23.96 11.28
CA ILE A 469 -13.59 -23.83 11.86
C ILE A 469 -12.94 -25.21 12.09
N ASP A 470 -13.71 -26.24 12.51
CA ASP A 470 -13.19 -27.61 12.65
C ASP A 470 -12.69 -28.14 11.31
N ASN A 471 -13.40 -27.83 10.22
CA ASN A 471 -13.00 -28.20 8.88
C ASN A 471 -11.72 -27.45 8.44
N LEU A 472 -11.70 -26.13 8.65
CA LEU A 472 -10.51 -25.31 8.39
C LEU A 472 -9.28 -25.82 9.16
N GLN A 473 -9.46 -26.22 10.42
CA GLN A 473 -8.38 -26.73 11.26
C GLN A 473 -7.85 -28.08 10.77
N LYS A 474 -8.70 -28.96 10.23
CA LYS A 474 -8.27 -30.23 9.61
C LYS A 474 -7.41 -29.96 8.38
N LYS A 475 -7.78 -28.97 7.55
CA LYS A 475 -7.02 -28.60 6.35
C LYS A 475 -5.70 -27.90 6.69
N GLN A 476 -5.67 -27.14 7.77
CA GLN A 476 -4.52 -26.34 8.19
C GLN A 476 -4.22 -26.46 9.70
N PRO A 477 -3.78 -27.64 10.19
CA PRO A 477 -3.66 -27.92 11.63
C PRO A 477 -2.58 -27.07 12.33
N ASP A 478 -1.57 -26.61 11.59
CA ASP A 478 -0.43 -25.87 12.13
C ASP A 478 -0.51 -24.35 11.90
N ARG A 479 -1.65 -23.85 11.35
CA ARG A 479 -1.87 -22.42 11.14
C ARG A 479 -2.67 -21.80 12.29
N ALA A 480 -2.23 -20.62 12.72
CA ALA A 480 -2.87 -19.88 13.82
C ALA A 480 -4.31 -19.46 13.54
N LEU A 481 -4.66 -19.24 12.26
CA LEU A 481 -5.93 -18.61 11.85
C LEU A 481 -7.17 -19.36 12.35
N ALA A 482 -7.20 -20.71 12.25
CA ALA A 482 -8.34 -21.51 12.69
C ALA A 482 -8.59 -21.34 14.20
N TYR A 483 -7.52 -21.35 15.01
CA TYR A 483 -7.58 -21.15 16.46
C TYR A 483 -8.00 -19.73 16.83
N GLN A 484 -7.51 -18.73 16.09
CA GLN A 484 -7.93 -17.34 16.24
C GLN A 484 -9.43 -17.16 15.97
N LEU A 485 -9.95 -17.75 14.90
CA LEU A 485 -11.37 -17.68 14.56
C LEU A 485 -12.21 -18.41 15.62
N ARG A 486 -11.75 -19.55 16.15
CA ARG A 486 -12.39 -20.27 17.25
C ARG A 486 -12.49 -19.41 18.50
N GLY A 487 -11.41 -18.79 18.92
CA GLY A 487 -11.40 -17.87 20.07
C GLY A 487 -12.38 -16.70 19.88
N ARG A 488 -12.48 -16.13 18.67
CA ARG A 488 -13.47 -15.08 18.39
C ARG A 488 -14.92 -15.57 18.52
N VAL A 489 -15.24 -16.76 18.02
CA VAL A 489 -16.59 -17.34 18.20
C VAL A 489 -16.89 -17.58 19.67
N GLN A 490 -15.91 -18.12 20.43
CA GLN A 490 -16.05 -18.34 21.89
C GLN A 490 -16.24 -17.02 22.66
N LEU A 491 -15.58 -15.91 22.23
CA LEU A 491 -15.87 -14.59 22.80
C LEU A 491 -17.32 -14.15 22.54
N MET A 492 -17.85 -14.37 21.33
CA MET A 492 -19.25 -14.09 21.02
C MET A 492 -20.20 -14.93 21.90
N GLN A 493 -19.78 -16.13 22.27
CA GLN A 493 -20.50 -17.01 23.22
C GLN A 493 -20.26 -16.64 24.69
N ARG A 494 -19.46 -15.61 24.98
CA ARG A 494 -19.04 -15.20 26.33
C ARG A 494 -18.24 -16.27 27.11
N GLN A 495 -17.59 -17.19 26.38
CA GLN A 495 -16.73 -18.25 26.92
C GLN A 495 -15.29 -17.78 27.03
N ILE A 496 -15.03 -16.80 27.92
CA ILE A 496 -13.74 -16.11 28.00
C ILE A 496 -12.54 -17.08 28.23
N PRO A 497 -12.62 -18.08 29.18
CA PRO A 497 -11.50 -18.98 29.38
C PRO A 497 -11.16 -19.84 28.15
N ALA A 498 -12.18 -20.36 27.46
CA ALA A 498 -12.00 -21.15 26.24
C ALA A 498 -11.42 -20.29 25.10
N ALA A 499 -11.90 -19.04 24.96
CA ALA A 499 -11.36 -18.11 23.98
C ALA A 499 -9.86 -17.81 24.24
N THR A 500 -9.50 -17.56 25.50
CA THR A 500 -8.10 -17.35 25.91
C THR A 500 -7.23 -18.54 25.51
N GLN A 501 -7.66 -19.77 25.83
CA GLN A 501 -6.92 -20.99 25.45
C GLN A 501 -6.78 -21.13 23.94
N SER A 502 -7.82 -20.79 23.16
CA SER A 502 -7.76 -20.83 21.70
C SER A 502 -6.76 -19.81 21.13
N PHE A 503 -6.70 -18.58 21.67
CA PHE A 503 -5.72 -17.58 21.25
C PHE A 503 -4.28 -17.96 21.65
N GLU A 504 -4.09 -18.54 22.84
CA GLU A 504 -2.77 -19.06 23.27
C GLU A 504 -2.33 -20.22 22.36
N THR A 505 -3.25 -21.10 21.96
CA THR A 505 -2.94 -22.15 20.98
C THR A 505 -2.55 -21.56 19.62
N ALA A 506 -3.23 -20.51 19.17
CA ALA A 506 -2.84 -19.81 17.95
C ALA A 506 -1.40 -19.28 18.02
N LEU A 507 -0.98 -18.73 19.16
CA LEU A 507 0.39 -18.25 19.40
C LEU A 507 1.39 -19.39 19.54
N ALA A 508 1.00 -20.55 20.08
CA ALA A 508 1.85 -21.73 20.13
C ALA A 508 2.15 -22.25 18.70
N LYS A 509 1.17 -22.14 17.77
CA LYS A 509 1.36 -22.50 16.36
C LYS A 509 2.16 -21.44 15.60
N GLU A 510 1.84 -20.17 15.75
CA GLU A 510 2.53 -19.04 15.10
C GLU A 510 2.80 -17.92 16.13
N PRO A 511 3.98 -17.91 16.78
CA PRO A 511 4.30 -16.96 17.85
C PRO A 511 4.21 -15.48 17.43
N GLY A 512 4.42 -15.19 16.14
CA GLY A 512 4.30 -13.85 15.56
C GLY A 512 2.88 -13.43 15.14
N PHE A 513 1.87 -14.24 15.40
CA PHE A 513 0.51 -14.00 14.93
C PHE A 513 -0.19 -12.91 15.75
N PHE A 514 0.01 -11.66 15.34
CA PHE A 514 -0.48 -10.47 16.05
C PHE A 514 -2.00 -10.45 16.35
N PRO A 515 -2.91 -10.96 15.48
CA PRO A 515 -4.34 -10.96 15.82
C PRO A 515 -4.69 -11.69 17.12
N ALA A 516 -3.96 -12.74 17.47
CA ALA A 516 -4.16 -13.45 18.74
C ALA A 516 -3.65 -12.61 19.94
N ILE A 517 -2.51 -11.93 19.81
CA ILE A 517 -2.00 -10.97 20.80
C ILE A 517 -3.03 -9.87 21.07
N ALA A 518 -3.56 -9.26 20.00
CA ALA A 518 -4.55 -8.19 20.10
C ALA A 518 -5.84 -8.67 20.78
N SER A 519 -6.27 -9.91 20.50
CA SER A 519 -7.47 -10.49 21.14
C SER A 519 -7.26 -10.77 22.62
N LEU A 520 -6.10 -11.30 23.02
CA LEU A 520 -5.76 -11.50 24.43
C LEU A 520 -5.64 -10.16 25.18
N ALA A 521 -5.03 -9.16 24.56
CA ALA A 521 -4.94 -7.82 25.13
C ALA A 521 -6.33 -7.17 25.30
N ALA A 522 -7.25 -7.38 24.37
CA ALA A 522 -8.63 -6.93 24.49
C ALA A 522 -9.34 -7.59 25.71
N ILE A 523 -9.15 -8.90 25.93
CA ILE A 523 -9.66 -9.60 27.12
C ILE A 523 -9.08 -9.00 28.39
N ASP A 524 -7.76 -8.71 28.43
CA ASP A 524 -7.12 -8.10 29.59
C ASP A 524 -7.69 -6.70 29.87
N LEU A 525 -7.95 -5.91 28.83
CA LEU A 525 -8.57 -4.57 28.96
C LEU A 525 -9.98 -4.63 29.52
N ASP A 526 -10.79 -5.56 29.01
CA ASP A 526 -12.16 -5.77 29.48
C ASP A 526 -12.19 -6.27 30.94
N ALA A 527 -11.13 -6.98 31.34
CA ALA A 527 -10.92 -7.39 32.75
C ALA A 527 -10.33 -6.27 33.63
N GLY A 528 -10.16 -5.05 33.13
CA GLY A 528 -9.59 -3.92 33.87
C GLY A 528 -8.08 -4.02 34.12
N LYS A 529 -7.33 -4.75 33.28
CA LYS A 529 -5.88 -4.99 33.39
C LYS A 529 -5.08 -4.33 32.25
N PRO A 530 -5.09 -2.98 32.12
CA PRO A 530 -4.43 -2.32 30.99
C PRO A 530 -2.92 -2.53 30.97
N GLU A 531 -2.27 -2.72 32.12
CA GLU A 531 -0.82 -2.94 32.17
C GLU A 531 -0.42 -4.32 31.62
N VAL A 532 -1.29 -5.33 31.77
CA VAL A 532 -1.07 -6.67 31.17
C VAL A 532 -1.19 -6.58 29.65
N ALA A 533 -2.22 -5.89 29.16
CA ALA A 533 -2.40 -5.64 27.73
C ALA A 533 -1.21 -4.88 27.13
N ARG A 534 -0.72 -3.83 27.83
CA ARG A 534 0.46 -3.06 27.42
C ARG A 534 1.68 -3.97 27.28
N LYS A 535 1.96 -4.77 28.29
CA LYS A 535 3.11 -5.69 28.30
C LYS A 535 3.06 -6.68 27.12
N ARG A 536 1.88 -7.21 26.77
CA ARG A 536 1.76 -8.09 25.59
C ARG A 536 2.22 -7.40 24.31
N PHE A 537 1.84 -6.14 24.11
CA PHE A 537 2.25 -5.38 22.93
C PHE A 537 3.74 -5.05 22.94
N GLU A 538 4.29 -4.65 24.10
CA GLU A 538 5.72 -4.36 24.25
C GLU A 538 6.59 -5.60 24.00
N ASP A 539 6.21 -6.75 24.57
CA ASP A 539 6.93 -8.03 24.37
C ASP A 539 6.89 -8.43 22.89
N HIS A 540 5.75 -8.25 22.22
CA HIS A 540 5.66 -8.53 20.79
C HIS A 540 6.49 -7.53 19.95
N ALA A 541 6.52 -6.25 20.27
CA ALA A 541 7.35 -5.27 19.59
C ALA A 541 8.85 -5.61 19.67
N LYS A 542 9.31 -6.09 20.84
CA LYS A 542 10.69 -6.57 21.02
C LYS A 542 11.00 -7.82 20.18
N ALA A 543 10.07 -8.78 20.14
CA ALA A 543 10.26 -10.03 19.40
C ALA A 543 10.20 -9.80 17.87
N TYR A 544 9.39 -8.85 17.42
CA TYR A 544 9.14 -8.56 16.01
C TYR A 544 9.34 -7.07 15.69
N PRO A 545 10.58 -6.55 15.70
CA PRO A 545 10.87 -5.11 15.62
C PRO A 545 10.50 -4.45 14.28
N LYS A 546 10.20 -5.25 13.25
CA LYS A 546 9.70 -4.74 11.95
C LYS A 546 8.16 -4.67 11.88
N SER A 547 7.46 -5.09 12.94
CA SER A 547 6.00 -5.01 13.02
C SER A 547 5.57 -3.65 13.57
N HIS A 548 4.82 -2.89 12.82
CA HIS A 548 4.22 -1.63 13.29
C HIS A 548 2.97 -1.84 14.15
N LEU A 549 2.32 -3.01 14.05
CA LEU A 549 1.05 -3.30 14.69
C LEU A 549 1.05 -3.15 16.23
N PRO A 550 2.04 -3.66 16.98
CA PRO A 550 2.05 -3.49 18.42
C PRO A 550 2.19 -2.02 18.84
N HIS A 551 2.96 -1.22 18.08
CA HIS A 551 3.11 0.21 18.35
C HIS A 551 1.80 0.98 18.09
N LEU A 552 1.04 0.63 17.04
CA LEU A 552 -0.29 1.20 16.81
C LEU A 552 -1.26 0.85 17.95
N SER A 553 -1.21 -0.40 18.44
CA SER A 553 -2.04 -0.82 19.58
C SER A 553 -1.63 -0.13 20.90
N LEU A 554 -0.33 0.13 21.10
CA LEU A 554 0.15 0.93 22.25
C LEU A 554 -0.34 2.38 22.16
N ALA A 555 -0.32 2.99 20.97
CA ALA A 555 -0.86 4.34 20.76
C ALA A 555 -2.38 4.39 21.07
N GLU A 556 -3.16 3.40 20.57
CA GLU A 556 -4.59 3.30 20.88
C GLU A 556 -4.84 3.10 22.38
N LEU A 557 -4.07 2.22 23.02
CA LEU A 557 -4.16 1.98 24.46
C LEU A 557 -3.86 3.25 25.26
N ALA A 558 -2.78 3.96 24.91
CA ALA A 558 -2.42 5.22 25.55
C ALA A 558 -3.56 6.27 25.43
N GLN A 559 -4.16 6.39 24.25
CA GLN A 559 -5.30 7.28 24.03
C GLN A 559 -6.52 6.88 24.88
N ARG A 560 -6.87 5.59 24.91
CA ARG A 560 -8.00 5.07 25.68
C ARG A 560 -7.83 5.22 27.20
N THR A 561 -6.59 5.11 27.68
CA THR A 561 -6.27 5.28 29.12
C THR A 561 -6.06 6.73 29.52
N GLY A 562 -6.20 7.68 28.59
CA GLY A 562 -6.07 9.12 28.85
C GLY A 562 -4.63 9.56 29.10
N ALA A 563 -3.66 8.89 28.47
CA ALA A 563 -2.26 9.33 28.50
C ALA A 563 -2.09 10.68 27.78
N GLU A 564 -1.00 11.38 28.12
CA GLU A 564 -0.65 12.66 27.49
C GLU A 564 -0.47 12.47 25.95
N PRO A 565 -0.88 13.45 25.12
CA PRO A 565 -0.74 13.38 23.67
C PRO A 565 0.68 13.06 23.19
N ALA A 566 1.70 13.46 23.93
CA ALA A 566 3.10 13.17 23.63
C ALA A 566 3.43 11.67 23.68
N ALA A 567 2.84 10.90 24.59
CA ALA A 567 3.05 9.45 24.67
C ALA A 567 2.40 8.72 23.47
N VAL A 568 1.21 9.17 23.06
CA VAL A 568 0.55 8.65 21.84
C VAL A 568 1.42 8.92 20.62
N LEU A 569 1.96 10.14 20.51
CA LEU A 569 2.83 10.57 19.42
C LEU A 569 4.11 9.72 19.33
N GLU A 570 4.72 9.38 20.45
CA GLU A 570 5.91 8.52 20.50
C GLU A 570 5.63 7.14 19.91
N HIS A 571 4.57 6.48 20.36
CA HIS A 571 4.18 5.17 19.82
C HIS A 571 3.85 5.22 18.31
N LEU A 572 3.22 6.29 17.83
CA LEU A 572 2.94 6.46 16.39
C LEU A 572 4.23 6.65 15.57
N ARG A 573 5.22 7.37 16.11
CA ARG A 573 6.55 7.51 15.50
C ARG A 573 7.28 6.17 15.44
N ASP A 574 7.23 5.38 16.50
CA ASP A 574 7.81 4.05 16.54
C ASP A 574 7.14 3.11 15.54
N ALA A 575 5.82 3.21 15.35
CA ALA A 575 5.11 2.46 14.32
C ALA A 575 5.62 2.80 12.91
N VAL A 576 5.81 4.09 12.59
CA VAL A 576 6.39 4.53 11.31
C VAL A 576 7.82 4.00 11.15
N LYS A 577 8.65 4.08 12.20
CA LYS A 577 10.04 3.58 12.20
C LYS A 577 10.10 2.08 11.98
N ALA A 578 9.21 1.30 12.60
CA ALA A 578 9.14 -0.16 12.45
C ALA A 578 8.78 -0.56 11.01
N ASN A 579 7.89 0.18 10.36
CA ASN A 579 7.48 -0.12 8.99
C ASN A 579 7.12 1.16 8.19
N ALA A 580 8.12 1.91 7.77
CA ALA A 580 7.96 3.12 6.96
C ALA A 580 7.31 2.89 5.57
N GLY A 581 7.20 1.66 5.12
CA GLY A 581 6.58 1.33 3.84
C GLY A 581 5.11 0.92 3.96
N ASP A 582 4.48 1.08 5.12
CA ASP A 582 3.04 0.95 5.30
C ASP A 582 2.43 2.34 5.48
N ALA A 583 1.32 2.61 4.78
CA ALA A 583 0.69 3.93 4.84
C ALA A 583 -0.04 4.18 6.17
N GLN A 584 -0.56 3.13 6.82
CA GLN A 584 -1.40 3.26 8.01
C GLN A 584 -0.72 3.99 9.18
N PRO A 585 0.54 3.66 9.57
CA PRO A 585 1.25 4.39 10.61
C PRO A 585 1.41 5.88 10.31
N HIS A 586 1.74 6.22 9.06
CA HIS A 586 1.89 7.61 8.61
C HIS A 586 0.56 8.39 8.70
N LEU A 587 -0.53 7.78 8.23
CA LEU A 587 -1.86 8.39 8.29
C LEU A 587 -2.29 8.68 9.72
N LEU A 588 -2.08 7.72 10.64
CA LEU A 588 -2.42 7.89 12.04
C LEU A 588 -1.55 8.94 12.73
N LEU A 589 -0.25 8.97 12.42
CA LEU A 589 0.69 9.96 12.94
C LEU A 589 0.28 11.39 12.54
N VAL A 590 0.04 11.62 11.25
CA VAL A 590 -0.35 12.96 10.75
C VAL A 590 -1.72 13.37 11.30
N ASN A 591 -2.68 12.45 11.33
CA ASN A 591 -4.00 12.72 11.89
C ASN A 591 -3.93 13.12 13.37
N HIS A 592 -3.09 12.44 14.17
CA HIS A 592 -2.90 12.78 15.58
C HIS A 592 -2.31 14.19 15.73
N MET A 593 -1.27 14.54 14.97
CA MET A 593 -0.67 15.87 14.98
C MET A 593 -1.67 16.96 14.59
N LEU A 594 -2.49 16.72 13.57
CA LEU A 594 -3.56 17.65 13.17
C LEU A 594 -4.62 17.82 14.28
N ALA A 595 -5.01 16.73 14.93
CA ALA A 595 -6.00 16.74 16.01
C ALA A 595 -5.50 17.47 17.26
N THR A 596 -4.19 17.42 17.53
CA THR A 596 -3.55 18.15 18.66
C THR A 596 -3.16 19.59 18.31
N GLY A 597 -3.38 20.02 17.06
CA GLY A 597 -3.13 21.39 16.59
C GLY A 597 -1.67 21.68 16.21
N ASP A 598 -0.79 20.68 16.18
CA ASP A 598 0.59 20.83 15.69
C ASP A 598 0.64 20.75 14.17
N THR A 599 0.13 21.79 13.52
CA THR A 599 0.00 21.83 12.06
C THR A 599 1.35 21.85 11.33
N ALA A 600 2.39 22.40 11.94
CA ALA A 600 3.73 22.47 11.34
C ALA A 600 4.39 21.08 11.31
N ALA A 601 4.36 20.34 12.43
CA ALA A 601 4.86 18.97 12.48
C ALA A 601 4.03 18.04 11.59
N ALA A 602 2.70 18.21 11.56
CA ALA A 602 1.80 17.46 10.68
C ALA A 602 2.16 17.63 9.20
N LEU A 603 2.44 18.87 8.76
CA LEU A 603 2.85 19.15 7.38
C LEU A 603 4.19 18.50 7.05
N THR A 604 5.17 18.56 7.96
CA THR A 604 6.47 17.92 7.77
C THR A 604 6.31 16.40 7.64
N ALA A 605 5.62 15.75 8.57
CA ALA A 605 5.36 14.31 8.55
C ALA A 605 4.57 13.88 7.31
N ALA A 606 3.59 14.67 6.85
CA ALA A 606 2.83 14.39 5.64
C ALA A 606 3.69 14.47 4.37
N ARG A 607 4.64 15.43 4.29
CA ARG A 607 5.61 15.52 3.18
C ARG A 607 6.54 14.31 3.15
N GLU A 608 7.07 13.92 4.30
CA GLU A 608 7.92 12.73 4.43
C GLU A 608 7.17 11.46 4.03
N ALA A 609 5.94 11.28 4.49
CA ALA A 609 5.08 10.16 4.16
C ALA A 609 4.77 10.08 2.66
N ALA A 610 4.41 11.20 2.04
CA ALA A 610 4.14 11.28 0.59
C ALA A 610 5.41 11.07 -0.25
N ALA A 611 6.59 11.43 0.25
CA ALA A 611 7.87 11.15 -0.39
C ALA A 611 8.27 9.67 -0.25
N ALA A 612 7.99 9.03 0.89
CA ALA A 612 8.26 7.62 1.12
C ALA A 612 7.37 6.68 0.29
N LEU A 613 6.11 7.08 0.07
CA LEU A 613 5.08 6.31 -0.64
C LEU A 613 4.37 7.20 -1.68
N PRO A 614 5.06 7.63 -2.74
CA PRO A 614 4.58 8.70 -3.65
C PRO A 614 3.32 8.33 -4.45
N SER A 615 3.04 7.04 -4.60
CA SER A 615 1.86 6.53 -5.29
C SER A 615 0.65 6.29 -4.37
N ASN A 616 0.82 6.42 -3.07
CA ASN A 616 -0.28 6.23 -2.14
C ASN A 616 -1.19 7.46 -2.15
N LEU A 617 -2.42 7.28 -2.64
CA LEU A 617 -3.39 8.37 -2.80
C LEU A 617 -3.88 8.92 -1.46
N ASP A 618 -4.01 8.06 -0.43
CA ASP A 618 -4.48 8.47 0.90
C ASP A 618 -3.43 9.38 1.58
N LEU A 619 -2.13 9.05 1.44
CA LEU A 619 -1.05 9.90 1.94
C LEU A 619 -0.95 11.21 1.16
N LYS A 620 -1.24 11.20 -0.13
CA LYS A 620 -1.30 12.42 -0.94
C LYS A 620 -2.49 13.30 -0.55
N GLU A 621 -3.66 12.70 -0.28
CA GLU A 621 -4.81 13.43 0.29
C GLU A 621 -4.45 14.00 1.68
N MET A 622 -3.79 13.21 2.52
CA MET A 622 -3.34 13.65 3.84
C MET A 622 -2.37 14.84 3.75
N LEU A 623 -1.45 14.83 2.77
CA LEU A 623 -0.57 15.97 2.50
C LEU A 623 -1.38 17.24 2.16
N GLY A 624 -2.35 17.14 1.26
CA GLY A 624 -3.23 18.26 0.93
C GLY A 624 -3.99 18.80 2.16
N ARG A 625 -4.49 17.91 3.03
CA ARG A 625 -5.15 18.29 4.29
C ARG A 625 -4.18 18.97 5.27
N ALA A 626 -2.96 18.48 5.41
CA ALA A 626 -1.95 19.09 6.26
C ALA A 626 -1.51 20.46 5.73
N GLN A 627 -1.41 20.64 4.41
CA GLN A 627 -1.17 21.94 3.76
C GLN A 627 -2.29 22.94 4.06
N MET A 628 -3.56 22.50 3.95
CA MET A 628 -4.71 23.32 4.32
C MET A 628 -4.67 23.77 5.80
N ALA A 629 -4.39 22.82 6.69
CA ALA A 629 -4.29 23.11 8.13
C ALA A 629 -3.15 24.09 8.47
N ALA A 630 -2.05 24.01 7.72
CA ALA A 630 -0.90 24.92 7.83
C ALA A 630 -1.10 26.26 7.09
N LYS A 631 -2.30 26.52 6.54
CA LYS A 631 -2.67 27.70 5.73
C LYS A 631 -1.87 27.85 4.43
N ASP A 632 -1.30 26.77 3.91
CA ASP A 632 -0.62 26.69 2.62
C ASP A 632 -1.60 26.21 1.53
N ALA A 633 -2.63 27.03 1.28
CA ALA A 633 -3.70 26.70 0.36
C ALA A 633 -3.22 26.57 -1.10
N ALA A 634 -2.19 27.33 -1.51
CA ALA A 634 -1.64 27.24 -2.86
C ALA A 634 -1.01 25.85 -3.14
N SER A 635 -0.21 25.34 -2.21
CA SER A 635 0.34 23.98 -2.31
C SER A 635 -0.77 22.91 -2.26
N ALA A 636 -1.80 23.11 -1.44
CA ALA A 636 -2.95 22.20 -1.37
C ALA A 636 -3.69 22.12 -2.70
N VAL A 637 -3.91 23.24 -3.39
CA VAL A 637 -4.51 23.27 -4.75
C VAL A 637 -3.69 22.41 -5.71
N ALA A 638 -2.35 22.53 -5.71
CA ALA A 638 -1.47 21.72 -6.57
C ALA A 638 -1.58 20.22 -6.25
N THR A 639 -1.57 19.86 -4.94
CA THR A 639 -1.70 18.49 -4.48
C THR A 639 -3.05 17.87 -4.86
N PHE A 640 -4.17 18.58 -4.63
CA PHE A 640 -5.49 18.07 -4.99
C PHE A 640 -5.75 18.05 -6.50
N LYS A 641 -5.15 18.95 -7.30
CA LYS A 641 -5.14 18.83 -8.76
C LYS A 641 -4.45 17.54 -9.23
N GLN A 642 -3.32 17.20 -8.63
CA GLN A 642 -2.66 15.92 -8.93
C GLN A 642 -3.53 14.72 -8.56
N LEU A 643 -4.20 14.75 -7.40
CA LEU A 643 -5.12 13.68 -7.00
C LEU A 643 -6.30 13.53 -7.96
N THR A 644 -6.92 14.63 -8.37
CA THR A 644 -8.02 14.59 -9.34
C THR A 644 -7.57 14.07 -10.71
N ALA A 645 -6.32 14.33 -11.12
CA ALA A 645 -5.77 13.80 -12.37
C ALA A 645 -5.46 12.29 -12.26
N LEU A 646 -4.99 11.81 -11.11
CA LEU A 646 -4.68 10.39 -10.88
C LEU A 646 -5.95 9.54 -10.73
N GLN A 647 -6.99 10.08 -10.12
CA GLN A 647 -8.28 9.38 -9.93
C GLN A 647 -9.44 10.33 -10.22
N ASP A 648 -9.65 10.58 -11.51
CA ASP A 648 -10.68 11.52 -11.98
C ASP A 648 -12.12 11.06 -11.61
N SER A 649 -12.32 9.76 -11.38
CA SER A 649 -13.62 9.19 -10.99
C SER A 649 -14.02 9.40 -9.52
N ASN A 650 -13.20 10.04 -8.68
CA ASN A 650 -13.51 10.27 -7.28
C ASN A 650 -14.05 11.68 -7.02
N PRO A 651 -15.37 11.86 -6.81
CA PRO A 651 -15.96 13.17 -6.58
C PRO A 651 -15.44 13.85 -5.30
N SER A 652 -14.97 13.08 -4.30
CA SER A 652 -14.45 13.66 -3.06
C SER A 652 -13.18 14.47 -3.28
N TYR A 653 -12.31 14.06 -4.20
CA TYR A 653 -11.10 14.83 -4.51
C TYR A 653 -11.41 16.18 -5.19
N LYS A 654 -12.50 16.24 -5.99
CA LYS A 654 -12.95 17.49 -6.58
C LYS A 654 -13.49 18.45 -5.51
N VAL A 655 -14.15 17.92 -4.47
CA VAL A 655 -14.57 18.74 -3.31
C VAL A 655 -13.34 19.25 -2.55
N ARG A 656 -12.35 18.41 -2.26
CA ARG A 656 -11.10 18.85 -1.60
C ARG A 656 -10.36 19.93 -2.40
N LEU A 657 -10.33 19.78 -3.73
CA LEU A 657 -9.78 20.80 -4.62
C LEU A 657 -10.54 22.12 -4.49
N ALA A 658 -11.87 22.04 -4.48
CA ALA A 658 -12.71 23.21 -4.33
C ALA A 658 -12.50 23.92 -2.98
N ASP A 659 -12.40 23.16 -1.88
CA ASP A 659 -12.10 23.72 -0.55
C ASP A 659 -10.78 24.54 -0.59
N ALA A 660 -9.74 24.01 -1.22
CA ALA A 660 -8.46 24.69 -1.36
C ALA A 660 -8.55 25.93 -2.30
N LEU A 661 -9.33 25.84 -3.38
CA LEU A 661 -9.58 26.97 -4.28
C LEU A 661 -10.37 28.10 -3.62
N VAL A 662 -11.30 27.79 -2.72
CA VAL A 662 -12.01 28.80 -1.91
C VAL A 662 -11.03 29.59 -1.03
N GLU A 663 -10.09 28.93 -0.39
CA GLU A 663 -9.08 29.60 0.45
C GLU A 663 -8.09 30.47 -0.37
N THR A 664 -7.86 30.11 -1.64
CA THR A 664 -7.09 30.96 -2.60
C THR A 664 -7.96 31.99 -3.32
N GLN A 665 -9.25 32.10 -2.96
CA GLN A 665 -10.23 33.00 -3.55
C GLN A 665 -10.55 32.76 -5.05
N ASP A 666 -10.17 31.58 -5.59
CA ASP A 666 -10.61 31.16 -6.93
C ASP A 666 -12.00 30.51 -6.87
N TYR A 667 -13.01 31.34 -6.64
CA TYR A 667 -14.41 30.88 -6.52
C TYR A 667 -14.93 30.26 -7.82
N ALA A 668 -14.49 30.76 -8.98
CA ALA A 668 -14.87 30.21 -10.27
C ALA A 668 -14.31 28.84 -10.52
N GLY A 669 -13.04 28.60 -10.14
CA GLY A 669 -12.42 27.27 -10.16
C GLY A 669 -13.07 26.30 -9.18
N ALA A 670 -13.36 26.76 -7.96
CA ALA A 670 -14.05 25.96 -6.94
C ALA A 670 -15.43 25.50 -7.42
N ARG A 671 -16.22 26.42 -7.99
CA ARG A 671 -17.56 26.13 -8.53
C ARG A 671 -17.48 25.03 -9.60
N ARG A 672 -16.60 25.18 -10.59
CA ARG A 672 -16.41 24.16 -11.64
C ARG A 672 -16.07 22.79 -11.08
N ALA A 673 -15.14 22.72 -10.12
CA ALA A 673 -14.77 21.45 -9.51
C ALA A 673 -15.95 20.77 -8.78
N LEU A 674 -16.80 21.55 -8.10
CA LEU A 674 -17.98 21.06 -7.40
C LEU A 674 -19.09 20.61 -8.36
N GLU A 675 -19.33 21.37 -9.42
CA GLU A 675 -20.28 21.01 -10.49
C GLU A 675 -19.85 19.72 -11.19
N ASP A 676 -18.54 19.56 -11.46
CA ASP A 676 -18.01 18.32 -12.00
C ASP A 676 -18.17 17.12 -11.04
N ALA A 677 -18.03 17.34 -9.73
CA ALA A 677 -18.35 16.32 -8.73
C ALA A 677 -19.84 15.92 -8.76
N LEU A 678 -20.75 16.88 -8.96
CA LEU A 678 -22.20 16.62 -9.08
C LEU A 678 -22.58 15.96 -10.42
N LYS A 679 -21.88 16.24 -11.53
CA LYS A 679 -22.05 15.50 -12.79
C LYS A 679 -21.73 14.00 -12.60
N MET A 680 -20.71 13.69 -11.78
CA MET A 680 -20.32 12.32 -11.49
C MET A 680 -21.29 11.62 -10.54
N ARG A 681 -21.76 12.36 -9.53
CA ARG A 681 -22.73 11.88 -8.54
C ARG A 681 -23.71 12.99 -8.20
N PRO A 682 -24.90 12.99 -8.83
CA PRO A 682 -25.90 14.05 -8.68
C PRO A 682 -26.44 14.28 -7.26
N ASP A 683 -26.39 13.23 -6.42
CA ASP A 683 -26.84 13.26 -5.02
C ASP A 683 -25.71 13.54 -4.01
N PHE A 684 -24.52 13.99 -4.48
CA PHE A 684 -23.35 14.17 -3.63
C PHE A 684 -23.47 15.42 -2.72
N THR A 685 -24.06 15.26 -1.55
CA THR A 685 -24.27 16.32 -0.55
C THR A 685 -23.00 17.14 -0.22
N PRO A 686 -21.77 16.56 -0.09
CA PRO A 686 -20.57 17.36 0.13
C PRO A 686 -20.28 18.41 -0.97
N ALA A 687 -20.58 18.11 -2.24
CA ALA A 687 -20.40 19.08 -3.31
C ALA A 687 -21.43 20.20 -3.26
N ARG A 688 -22.71 19.93 -2.92
CA ARG A 688 -23.72 20.97 -2.71
C ARG A 688 -23.34 21.88 -1.55
N ARG A 689 -22.83 21.32 -0.45
CA ARG A 689 -22.30 22.10 0.70
C ARG A 689 -21.14 22.99 0.28
N GLY A 690 -20.22 22.47 -0.55
CA GLY A 690 -19.14 23.27 -1.13
C GLY A 690 -19.66 24.44 -1.97
N LEU A 691 -20.67 24.21 -2.84
CA LEU A 691 -21.32 25.29 -3.61
C LEU A 691 -21.98 26.33 -2.72
N MET A 692 -22.59 25.93 -1.62
CA MET A 692 -23.14 26.88 -0.63
C MET A 692 -22.04 27.75 -0.03
N THR A 693 -20.88 27.15 0.32
CA THR A 693 -19.72 27.89 0.84
C THR A 693 -19.24 28.92 -0.20
N VAL A 694 -19.11 28.52 -1.47
CA VAL A 694 -18.75 29.42 -2.57
C VAL A 694 -19.77 30.55 -2.70
N ALA A 695 -21.08 30.24 -2.73
CA ALA A 695 -22.14 31.22 -2.83
C ALA A 695 -22.12 32.26 -1.67
N MET A 696 -21.84 31.77 -0.44
CA MET A 696 -21.69 32.66 0.72
C MET A 696 -20.47 33.59 0.61
N ARG A 697 -19.31 33.04 0.13
CA ARG A 697 -18.09 33.82 -0.11
C ARG A 697 -18.27 34.86 -1.23
N GLU A 698 -19.08 34.54 -2.24
CA GLU A 698 -19.47 35.48 -3.31
C GLU A 698 -20.60 36.46 -2.91
N ASN A 699 -21.05 36.42 -1.65
CA ASN A 699 -22.17 37.22 -1.13
C ASN A 699 -23.53 36.97 -1.87
N LYS A 700 -23.79 35.68 -2.21
CA LYS A 700 -24.99 35.17 -2.87
C LYS A 700 -25.84 34.27 -1.94
N PRO A 701 -26.35 34.77 -0.81
CA PRO A 701 -27.00 33.93 0.19
C PRO A 701 -28.30 33.28 -0.30
N GLN A 702 -29.00 33.86 -1.29
CA GLN A 702 -30.22 33.27 -1.86
C GLN A 702 -29.90 31.97 -2.63
N GLU A 703 -28.74 31.92 -3.34
CA GLU A 703 -28.27 30.70 -3.99
C GLU A 703 -27.91 29.62 -2.95
N ALA A 704 -27.24 30.00 -1.84
CA ALA A 704 -26.95 29.07 -0.77
C ALA A 704 -28.21 28.47 -0.14
N ILE A 705 -29.27 29.28 0.07
CA ILE A 705 -30.57 28.79 0.56
C ILE A 705 -31.22 27.83 -0.45
N ALA A 706 -31.16 28.14 -1.75
CA ALA A 706 -31.70 27.23 -2.77
C ALA A 706 -31.00 25.85 -2.75
N LEU A 707 -29.66 25.83 -2.64
CA LEU A 707 -28.87 24.61 -2.50
C LEU A 707 -29.20 23.82 -1.22
N ALA A 708 -29.40 24.52 -0.08
CA ALA A 708 -29.85 23.86 1.16
C ALA A 708 -31.22 23.17 0.98
N ARG A 709 -32.16 23.83 0.27
CA ARG A 709 -33.45 23.26 -0.05
C ARG A 709 -33.40 22.09 -1.04
N GLU A 710 -32.40 22.04 -1.92
CA GLU A 710 -32.15 20.88 -2.75
C GLU A 710 -31.69 19.68 -1.89
N ILE A 711 -30.84 19.92 -0.88
CA ILE A 711 -30.45 18.87 0.08
C ILE A 711 -31.66 18.35 0.84
N GLN A 712 -32.53 19.25 1.33
CA GLN A 712 -33.79 18.86 2.00
C GLN A 712 -34.70 17.99 1.13
N LYS A 713 -34.77 18.26 -0.18
CA LYS A 713 -35.56 17.46 -1.13
C LYS A 713 -34.92 16.08 -1.38
N ALA A 714 -33.58 16.03 -1.47
CA ALA A 714 -32.86 14.78 -1.69
C ALA A 714 -32.89 13.86 -0.45
N GLU A 715 -32.78 14.45 0.74
CA GLU A 715 -32.70 13.75 2.01
C GLU A 715 -33.70 14.31 3.04
N PRO A 716 -35.00 14.11 2.83
CA PRO A 716 -36.06 14.80 3.61
C PRO A 716 -36.12 14.36 5.09
N ARG A 717 -35.50 13.26 5.45
CA ARG A 717 -35.41 12.76 6.84
C ARG A 717 -34.08 13.14 7.53
N ASP A 718 -33.14 13.71 6.78
CA ASP A 718 -31.88 14.20 7.34
C ASP A 718 -32.04 15.67 7.78
N PRO A 719 -31.66 16.03 9.01
CA PRO A 719 -31.75 17.42 9.48
C PRO A 719 -30.75 18.35 8.80
N GLU A 720 -29.75 17.85 8.06
CA GLU A 720 -28.61 18.62 7.56
C GLU A 720 -29.06 19.78 6.66
N GLY A 721 -29.91 19.53 5.68
CA GLY A 721 -30.41 20.59 4.79
C GLY A 721 -31.12 21.74 5.53
N PHE A 722 -31.87 21.43 6.59
CA PHE A 722 -32.51 22.44 7.43
C PHE A 722 -31.51 23.19 8.32
N LEU A 723 -30.48 22.50 8.83
CA LEU A 723 -29.39 23.14 9.59
C LEU A 723 -28.65 24.15 8.73
N LEU A 724 -28.30 23.78 7.50
CA LEU A 724 -27.58 24.64 6.56
C LEU A 724 -28.43 25.87 6.16
N GLU A 725 -29.74 25.71 5.89
CA GLU A 725 -30.63 26.85 5.66
C GLU A 725 -30.65 27.77 6.89
N GLY A 726 -30.80 27.24 8.07
CA GLY A 726 -30.79 27.97 9.33
C GLY A 726 -29.50 28.76 9.55
N ASP A 727 -28.35 28.15 9.24
CA ASP A 727 -27.02 28.80 9.38
C ASP A 727 -26.85 29.97 8.43
N VAL A 728 -27.31 29.84 7.17
CA VAL A 728 -27.31 30.95 6.17
C VAL A 728 -28.25 32.07 6.63
N GLU A 729 -29.45 31.77 7.06
CA GLU A 729 -30.40 32.77 7.51
C GLU A 729 -29.93 33.47 8.79
N ASN A 730 -29.31 32.75 9.71
CA ASN A 730 -28.73 33.34 10.92
C ASN A 730 -27.58 34.29 10.59
N THR A 731 -26.71 33.93 9.61
CA THR A 731 -25.65 34.81 9.12
C THR A 731 -26.22 36.11 8.50
N ARG A 732 -27.37 36.05 7.86
CA ARG A 732 -28.10 37.17 7.31
C ARG A 732 -28.85 37.99 8.39
N ARG A 733 -28.78 37.56 9.64
CA ARG A 733 -29.58 38.11 10.76
C ARG A 733 -31.10 37.93 10.61
N ASN A 734 -31.54 37.02 9.77
CA ASN A 734 -32.93 36.60 9.62
C ASN A 734 -33.27 35.54 10.68
N HIS A 735 -33.23 35.96 11.94
CA HIS A 735 -33.31 35.04 13.08
C HIS A 735 -34.62 34.25 13.15
N ASP A 736 -35.74 34.78 12.65
CA ASP A 736 -37.01 34.08 12.61
C ASP A 736 -37.01 32.92 11.61
N GLN A 737 -36.46 33.13 10.40
CA GLN A 737 -36.31 32.08 9.41
C GLN A 737 -35.31 31.04 9.89
N ALA A 738 -34.17 31.46 10.50
CA ALA A 738 -33.22 30.56 11.09
C ALA A 738 -33.86 29.69 12.18
N ALA A 739 -34.64 30.26 13.09
CA ALA A 739 -35.36 29.52 14.14
C ALA A 739 -36.38 28.54 13.55
N ALA A 740 -37.09 28.91 12.48
CA ALA A 740 -38.02 28.00 11.79
C ALA A 740 -37.28 26.80 11.19
N ALA A 741 -36.15 27.03 10.52
CA ALA A 741 -35.33 25.95 9.93
C ALA A 741 -34.74 25.03 11.01
N TYR A 742 -34.14 25.59 12.06
CA TYR A 742 -33.60 24.80 13.17
C TYR A 742 -34.69 24.01 13.93
N ARG A 743 -35.91 24.54 14.02
CA ARG A 743 -37.04 23.81 14.62
C ARG A 743 -37.37 22.56 13.82
N ARG A 744 -37.41 22.67 12.49
CA ARG A 744 -37.59 21.53 11.59
C ARG A 744 -36.48 20.50 11.76
N ALA A 745 -35.22 20.96 11.80
CA ALA A 745 -34.09 20.09 12.07
C ALA A 745 -34.23 19.35 13.42
N LEU A 746 -34.64 20.06 14.48
CA LEU A 746 -34.83 19.50 15.82
C LEU A 746 -35.98 18.49 15.87
N ASP A 747 -37.01 18.66 15.06
CA ASP A 747 -38.11 17.70 14.96
C ASP A 747 -37.68 16.39 14.31
N LEU A 748 -36.75 16.45 13.35
CA LEU A 748 -36.16 15.28 12.70
C LEU A 748 -35.15 14.55 13.58
N ARG A 749 -34.32 15.30 14.32
CA ARG A 749 -33.29 14.76 15.22
C ARG A 749 -33.21 15.58 16.51
N LYS A 750 -33.58 14.96 17.62
CA LYS A 750 -33.44 15.55 18.95
C LYS A 750 -31.97 15.49 19.38
N ALA A 751 -31.22 16.60 19.13
CA ALA A 751 -29.81 16.72 19.44
C ALA A 751 -29.47 18.06 20.07
N SER A 752 -28.52 18.07 21.01
CA SER A 752 -28.13 19.24 21.79
C SER A 752 -27.61 20.41 20.93
N ASP A 753 -26.83 20.09 19.90
CA ASP A 753 -26.31 21.08 18.96
C ASP A 753 -27.40 21.80 18.19
N ILE A 754 -28.48 21.10 17.82
CA ILE A 754 -29.63 21.68 17.14
C ILE A 754 -30.46 22.53 18.11
N ALA A 755 -30.69 22.04 19.32
CA ALA A 755 -31.40 22.76 20.35
C ALA A 755 -30.68 24.07 20.72
N THR A 756 -29.36 24.03 20.83
CA THR A 756 -28.51 25.20 21.07
C THR A 756 -28.64 26.26 19.97
N ARG A 757 -28.58 25.85 18.68
CA ARG A 757 -28.73 26.75 17.53
C ARG A 757 -30.12 27.39 17.50
N LEU A 758 -31.17 26.60 17.73
CA LEU A 758 -32.55 27.10 17.80
C LEU A 758 -32.71 28.11 18.96
N HIS A 759 -32.18 27.76 20.15
CA HIS A 759 -32.26 28.63 21.31
C HIS A 759 -31.54 29.97 21.05
N MET A 760 -30.33 29.94 20.47
CA MET A 760 -29.55 31.11 20.13
C MET A 760 -30.29 31.98 19.07
N ALA A 761 -30.86 31.37 18.02
CA ALA A 761 -31.63 32.10 17.01
C ALA A 761 -32.86 32.81 17.61
N LEU A 762 -33.56 32.14 18.52
CA LEU A 762 -34.68 32.73 19.25
C LEU A 762 -34.27 33.94 20.11
N LEU A 763 -33.13 33.81 20.83
CA LEU A 763 -32.59 34.92 21.63
C LEU A 763 -32.20 36.12 20.76
N ASN A 764 -31.46 35.85 19.68
CA ASN A 764 -31.00 36.91 18.74
C ASN A 764 -32.18 37.58 18.02
N GLY A 765 -33.27 36.84 17.79
CA GLY A 765 -34.53 37.37 17.24
C GLY A 765 -35.43 38.06 18.29
N GLY A 766 -34.99 38.26 19.54
CA GLY A 766 -35.75 38.88 20.60
C GLY A 766 -36.87 38.02 21.19
N ARG A 767 -37.00 36.73 20.81
CA ARG A 767 -38.08 35.83 21.22
C ARG A 767 -37.71 35.13 22.54
N LYS A 768 -37.40 35.92 23.57
CA LYS A 768 -36.88 35.43 24.84
C LYS A 768 -37.80 34.39 25.50
N ALA A 769 -39.12 34.64 25.54
CA ALA A 769 -40.07 33.73 26.18
C ALA A 769 -40.10 32.32 25.53
N GLU A 770 -39.95 32.25 24.21
CA GLU A 770 -39.87 30.98 23.49
C GLU A 770 -38.52 30.30 23.70
N ALA A 771 -37.41 31.06 23.76
CA ALA A 771 -36.11 30.54 24.10
C ALA A 771 -36.11 29.92 25.51
N ASP A 772 -36.58 30.65 26.50
CA ASP A 772 -36.64 30.18 27.90
C ASP A 772 -37.56 28.91 28.02
N LYS A 773 -38.67 28.87 27.29
CA LYS A 773 -39.52 27.69 27.20
C LYS A 773 -38.78 26.49 26.59
N LEU A 774 -38.11 26.70 25.44
CA LEU A 774 -37.30 25.65 24.78
C LEU A 774 -36.24 25.09 25.74
N ALA A 775 -35.53 25.96 26.44
CA ALA A 775 -34.47 25.58 27.39
C ALA A 775 -35.05 24.74 28.55
N ALA A 776 -36.18 25.18 29.12
CA ALA A 776 -36.85 24.46 30.19
C ALA A 776 -37.38 23.08 29.72
N ASP A 777 -38.01 23.02 28.57
CA ASP A 777 -38.58 21.78 28.02
C ASP A 777 -37.41 20.81 27.62
N TRP A 778 -36.36 21.30 27.02
CA TRP A 778 -35.21 20.51 26.66
C TRP A 778 -34.50 19.92 27.90
N SER A 779 -34.22 20.74 28.89
CA SER A 779 -33.53 20.33 30.11
C SER A 779 -34.35 19.36 30.93
N ARG A 780 -35.70 19.44 30.87
CA ARG A 780 -36.61 18.47 31.51
C ARG A 780 -36.64 17.12 30.74
N GLY A 781 -36.65 17.15 29.42
CA GLY A 781 -36.65 15.96 28.57
C GLY A 781 -35.26 15.28 28.50
N ASN A 782 -34.19 16.02 28.74
CA ASN A 782 -32.80 15.54 28.62
C ASN A 782 -31.97 15.91 29.86
N PRO A 783 -32.31 15.40 31.06
CA PRO A 783 -31.67 15.83 32.32
C PRO A 783 -30.16 15.54 32.41
N LYS A 784 -29.64 14.61 31.58
CA LYS A 784 -28.21 14.22 31.51
C LYS A 784 -27.45 14.87 30.35
N ASP A 785 -28.07 15.85 29.70
CA ASP A 785 -27.41 16.56 28.58
C ASP A 785 -26.43 17.61 29.11
N ALA A 786 -25.19 17.19 29.29
CA ALA A 786 -24.12 18.06 29.75
C ALA A 786 -23.75 19.17 28.76
N VAL A 787 -23.95 18.95 27.45
CA VAL A 787 -23.62 19.90 26.38
C VAL A 787 -24.56 21.10 26.43
N PHE A 788 -25.85 20.83 26.45
CA PHE A 788 -26.83 21.89 26.51
C PHE A 788 -26.77 22.63 27.87
N ARG A 789 -26.52 21.90 28.95
CA ARG A 789 -26.35 22.48 30.28
C ARG A 789 -25.11 23.40 30.37
N PHE A 790 -24.02 23.04 29.70
CA PHE A 790 -22.83 23.91 29.58
C PHE A 790 -23.17 25.20 28.83
N TYR A 791 -23.86 25.08 27.69
CA TYR A 791 -24.33 26.21 26.92
C TYR A 791 -25.26 27.14 27.71
N GLU A 792 -26.19 26.61 28.52
CA GLU A 792 -27.02 27.44 29.44
C GLU A 792 -26.16 28.24 30.41
N GLY A 793 -25.07 27.63 30.89
CA GLY A 793 -24.05 28.32 31.71
C GLY A 793 -23.40 29.49 30.98
N ASP A 794 -23.03 29.31 29.72
CA ASP A 794 -22.43 30.38 28.90
C ASP A 794 -23.45 31.52 28.66
N VAL A 795 -24.70 31.21 28.38
CA VAL A 795 -25.76 32.21 28.19
C VAL A 795 -26.04 32.99 29.50
N ALA A 796 -26.06 32.32 30.64
CA ALA A 796 -26.23 32.95 31.95
C ALA A 796 -25.03 33.88 32.26
N LEU A 797 -23.82 33.43 31.98
CA LEU A 797 -22.59 34.24 32.16
C LEU A 797 -22.60 35.49 31.29
N GLN A 798 -22.98 35.39 30.01
CA GLN A 798 -23.15 36.54 29.10
C GLN A 798 -24.18 37.55 29.57
N ARG A 799 -25.23 37.09 30.24
CA ARG A 799 -26.24 37.93 30.85
C ARG A 799 -25.84 38.57 32.18
N GLY A 800 -24.66 38.18 32.69
CA GLY A 800 -24.15 38.62 34.01
C GLY A 800 -24.80 37.90 35.20
N ASP A 801 -25.59 36.87 34.99
CA ASP A 801 -26.16 36.03 36.05
C ASP A 801 -25.14 34.96 36.48
N LEU A 802 -24.22 35.43 37.33
CA LEU A 802 -23.10 34.60 37.84
C LEU A 802 -23.58 33.41 38.68
N ALA A 803 -24.74 33.55 39.34
CA ALA A 803 -25.28 32.46 40.19
C ALA A 803 -25.89 31.34 39.32
N ALA A 804 -26.70 31.68 38.32
CA ALA A 804 -27.25 30.72 37.39
C ALA A 804 -26.14 30.05 36.59
N ALA A 805 -25.13 30.79 36.10
CA ALA A 805 -23.97 30.24 35.38
C ALA A 805 -23.21 29.22 36.25
N GLU A 806 -22.93 29.54 37.54
CA GLU A 806 -22.27 28.62 38.47
C GLU A 806 -23.11 27.33 38.66
N GLY A 807 -24.43 27.45 38.79
CA GLY A 807 -25.37 26.33 38.93
C GLY A 807 -25.31 25.39 37.75
N HIS A 808 -25.33 25.92 36.51
CA HIS A 808 -25.26 25.15 35.29
C HIS A 808 -23.92 24.42 35.13
N TYR A 809 -22.80 25.09 35.34
CA TYR A 809 -21.46 24.44 35.21
C TYR A 809 -21.23 23.40 36.29
N ARG A 810 -21.75 23.60 37.53
CA ARG A 810 -21.69 22.58 38.60
C ARG A 810 -22.55 21.36 38.24
N ALA A 811 -23.69 21.55 37.61
CA ALA A 811 -24.50 20.45 37.09
C ALA A 811 -23.75 19.66 36.00
N VAL A 812 -23.01 20.33 35.13
CA VAL A 812 -22.10 19.66 34.18
C VAL A 812 -21.04 18.83 34.94
N LEU A 813 -20.42 19.36 35.97
CA LEU A 813 -19.41 18.64 36.76
C LEU A 813 -19.98 17.44 37.52
N ALA A 814 -21.28 17.49 37.91
CA ALA A 814 -21.94 16.34 38.51
C ALA A 814 -22.11 15.19 37.51
N MET A 815 -22.34 15.48 36.22
CA MET A 815 -22.46 14.51 35.16
C MET A 815 -21.09 14.07 34.60
N GLN A 816 -20.16 15.00 34.54
CA GLN A 816 -18.81 14.86 33.93
C GLN A 816 -17.75 15.41 34.91
N PRO A 817 -17.36 14.65 35.94
CA PRO A 817 -16.43 15.16 36.97
C PRO A 817 -15.04 15.58 36.50
N ARG A 818 -14.64 15.18 35.30
CA ARG A 818 -13.37 15.54 34.65
C ARG A 818 -13.53 16.56 33.52
N ASN A 819 -14.63 17.30 33.44
CA ASN A 819 -14.82 18.34 32.43
C ASN A 819 -13.97 19.58 32.76
N ALA A 820 -12.81 19.72 32.15
CA ALA A 820 -11.85 20.78 32.44
C ALA A 820 -12.42 22.18 32.13
N LEU A 821 -13.23 22.34 31.08
CA LEU A 821 -13.87 23.62 30.74
C LEU A 821 -14.85 24.09 31.81
N ALA A 822 -15.69 23.16 32.27
CA ALA A 822 -16.64 23.46 33.34
C ALA A 822 -15.93 23.78 34.68
N MET A 823 -14.83 23.03 35.01
CA MET A 823 -14.00 23.36 36.18
C MET A 823 -13.41 24.76 36.08
N ASN A 824 -12.86 25.10 34.89
CA ASN A 824 -12.31 26.43 34.62
C ASN A 824 -13.35 27.54 34.80
N ASN A 825 -14.55 27.35 34.22
CA ASN A 825 -15.60 28.36 34.29
C ASN A 825 -16.15 28.51 35.71
N VAL A 826 -16.28 27.43 36.48
CA VAL A 826 -16.63 27.51 37.90
C VAL A 826 -15.51 28.25 38.69
N ALA A 827 -14.25 27.92 38.45
CA ALA A 827 -13.13 28.62 39.12
C ALA A 827 -13.14 30.11 38.80
N TYR A 828 -13.34 30.52 37.57
CA TYR A 828 -13.48 31.92 37.15
C TYR A 828 -14.65 32.61 37.89
N LEU A 829 -15.80 31.98 37.96
CA LEU A 829 -16.97 32.49 38.67
C LEU A 829 -16.74 32.65 40.17
N LEU A 830 -16.06 31.67 40.79
CA LEU A 830 -15.69 31.77 42.23
C LEU A 830 -14.76 32.92 42.48
N VAL A 831 -13.74 33.15 41.61
CA VAL A 831 -12.85 34.36 41.71
C VAL A 831 -13.68 35.64 41.62
N LYS A 832 -14.57 35.75 40.61
CA LYS A 832 -15.41 36.95 40.42
C LYS A 832 -16.36 37.23 41.57
N GLN A 833 -16.82 36.17 42.26
CA GLN A 833 -17.70 36.30 43.41
C GLN A 833 -16.98 36.35 44.76
N GLY A 834 -15.65 36.29 44.77
CA GLY A 834 -14.86 36.24 46.04
C GLY A 834 -15.09 35.01 46.88
N LYS A 835 -15.53 33.87 46.24
CA LYS A 835 -15.82 32.60 46.94
C LYS A 835 -14.58 31.71 47.01
N PRO A 836 -14.45 30.88 48.08
CA PRO A 836 -13.33 29.95 48.21
C PRO A 836 -13.41 28.77 47.21
N GLY A 837 -12.27 28.08 47.00
CA GLY A 837 -12.21 26.86 46.17
C GLY A 837 -11.82 27.08 44.71
N ALA A 838 -11.65 28.33 44.25
CA ALA A 838 -11.28 28.64 42.88
C ALA A 838 -9.94 28.02 42.47
N LEU A 839 -8.91 28.12 43.31
CA LEU A 839 -7.55 27.67 43.02
C LEU A 839 -7.46 26.17 42.80
N ASP A 840 -8.18 25.35 43.58
CA ASP A 840 -8.18 23.89 43.42
C ASP A 840 -8.81 23.47 42.06
N LEU A 841 -9.95 24.07 41.73
CA LEU A 841 -10.59 23.81 40.44
C LEU A 841 -9.76 24.28 39.24
N ALA A 842 -9.15 25.48 39.33
CA ALA A 842 -8.28 26.01 38.26
C ALA A 842 -7.04 25.14 38.03
N ARG A 843 -6.43 24.62 39.12
CA ARG A 843 -5.30 23.68 39.01
C ARG A 843 -5.72 22.37 38.38
N LYS A 844 -6.86 21.78 38.77
CA LYS A 844 -7.39 20.57 38.17
C LYS A 844 -7.70 20.77 36.68
N ALA A 845 -8.35 21.87 36.32
CA ALA A 845 -8.65 22.20 34.94
C ALA A 845 -7.37 22.32 34.10
N ASN A 846 -6.39 23.06 34.58
CA ASN A 846 -5.10 23.26 33.88
C ASN A 846 -4.28 21.96 33.80
N GLY A 847 -4.38 21.04 34.77
CA GLY A 847 -3.77 19.72 34.74
C GLY A 847 -4.42 18.80 33.72
N LEU A 848 -5.75 18.92 33.49
CA LEU A 848 -6.48 18.14 32.48
C LEU A 848 -6.26 18.63 31.04
N LEU A 849 -6.07 19.94 30.85
CA LEU A 849 -5.82 20.57 29.56
C LEU A 849 -4.64 21.56 29.66
N PRO A 850 -3.41 21.05 29.79
CA PRO A 850 -2.24 21.88 30.01
C PRO A 850 -1.93 22.78 28.79
N GLY A 851 -1.37 23.96 29.11
CA GLY A 851 -0.90 24.87 28.07
C GLY A 851 -1.99 25.66 27.30
N ARG A 852 -3.26 25.60 27.71
CA ARG A 852 -4.34 26.43 27.17
C ARG A 852 -4.30 27.83 27.80
N PRO A 853 -4.06 28.92 27.02
CA PRO A 853 -3.90 30.27 27.59
C PRO A 853 -5.06 30.72 28.47
N GLN A 854 -6.31 30.42 28.09
CA GLN A 854 -7.49 30.82 28.87
C GLN A 854 -7.61 30.10 30.23
N MET A 855 -7.15 28.84 30.30
CA MET A 855 -7.11 28.10 31.56
C MET A 855 -5.96 28.60 32.47
N MET A 856 -4.85 28.98 31.86
CA MET A 856 -3.72 29.58 32.57
C MET A 856 -4.12 30.96 33.11
N ASP A 857 -4.87 31.75 32.35
CA ASP A 857 -5.42 33.04 32.80
C ASP A 857 -6.31 32.88 34.03
N THR A 858 -7.25 31.93 34.01
CA THR A 858 -8.12 31.61 35.15
C THR A 858 -7.31 31.10 36.34
N LEU A 859 -6.26 30.31 36.12
CA LEU A 859 -5.35 29.86 37.18
C LEU A 859 -4.58 31.05 37.80
N ALA A 860 -4.12 31.98 36.98
CA ALA A 860 -3.44 33.19 37.46
C ALA A 860 -4.38 34.05 38.31
N LEU A 861 -5.62 34.27 37.86
CA LEU A 861 -6.64 34.99 38.64
C LEU A 861 -6.94 34.28 39.98
N ALA A 862 -7.06 32.93 39.95
CA ALA A 862 -7.30 32.14 41.16
C ALA A 862 -6.12 32.17 42.13
N LEU A 863 -4.88 32.17 41.63
CA LEU A 863 -3.66 32.36 42.43
C LEU A 863 -3.62 33.75 43.09
N ALA A 864 -3.98 34.78 42.35
CA ALA A 864 -4.05 36.14 42.89
C ALA A 864 -5.11 36.27 43.98
N ALA A 865 -6.29 35.68 43.79
CA ALA A 865 -7.34 35.63 44.80
C ALA A 865 -6.88 34.89 46.09
N ASP A 866 -6.00 33.88 45.92
CA ASP A 866 -5.36 33.14 47.04
C ASP A 866 -4.09 33.85 47.60
N LYS A 867 -3.90 35.13 47.28
CA LYS A 867 -2.76 35.97 47.71
C LYS A 867 -1.38 35.48 47.24
N LYS A 868 -1.28 34.69 46.17
CA LYS A 868 -0.05 34.13 45.60
C LYS A 868 0.35 34.92 44.33
N LEU A 869 0.43 36.26 44.44
CA LEU A 869 0.68 37.19 43.35
C LEU A 869 1.93 36.87 42.51
N PRO A 870 3.11 36.52 43.08
CA PRO A 870 4.27 36.20 42.24
C PRO A 870 4.01 35.01 41.30
N GLN A 871 3.37 33.96 41.82
CA GLN A 871 3.00 32.77 40.98
C GLN A 871 1.94 33.12 39.93
N ALA A 872 0.98 33.98 40.28
CA ALA A 872 -0.03 34.45 39.34
C ALA A 872 0.59 35.18 38.15
N ILE A 873 1.55 36.10 38.40
CA ILE A 873 2.27 36.84 37.36
C ILE A 873 3.06 35.90 36.45
N GLU A 874 3.75 34.90 37.01
CA GLU A 874 4.52 33.91 36.25
C GLU A 874 3.60 33.09 35.30
N VAL A 875 2.50 32.56 35.84
CA VAL A 875 1.52 31.78 35.04
C VAL A 875 0.94 32.68 33.95
N GLN A 876 0.63 33.96 34.24
CA GLN A 876 0.09 34.88 33.27
C GLN A 876 1.09 35.20 32.14
N LYS A 877 2.37 35.42 32.46
CA LYS A 877 3.42 35.61 31.45
C LYS A 877 3.57 34.39 30.56
N SER A 878 3.48 33.18 31.15
CA SER A 878 3.48 31.95 30.40
C SER A 878 2.22 31.79 29.47
N ALA A 879 1.04 32.26 29.92
CA ALA A 879 -0.15 32.30 29.07
C ALA A 879 0.05 33.23 27.87
N ILE A 880 0.60 34.44 28.10
CA ILE A 880 0.89 35.42 27.02
C ILE A 880 1.92 34.88 26.02
N SER A 881 2.96 34.17 26.48
CA SER A 881 3.96 33.59 25.57
C SER A 881 3.35 32.57 24.59
N ARG A 882 2.22 31.97 24.94
CA ARG A 882 1.48 31.03 24.10
C ARG A 882 0.43 31.68 23.21
N ALA A 883 -0.05 32.88 23.59
CA ALA A 883 -0.99 33.69 22.82
C ALA A 883 -0.60 35.19 22.92
N PRO A 884 0.48 35.62 22.26
CA PRO A 884 1.04 36.97 22.42
C PRO A 884 0.14 38.07 21.89
N ASP A 885 -0.78 37.73 21.01
CA ASP A 885 -1.71 38.65 20.36
C ASP A 885 -3.05 38.79 21.09
N ASP A 886 -3.25 38.10 22.24
CA ASP A 886 -4.47 38.20 23.03
C ASP A 886 -4.40 39.38 24.00
N PRO A 887 -5.13 40.48 23.74
CA PRO A 887 -5.09 41.66 24.58
C PRO A 887 -5.76 41.42 25.94
N GLY A 888 -6.65 40.46 26.10
CA GLY A 888 -7.29 40.09 27.36
C GLY A 888 -6.27 39.56 28.38
N LEU A 889 -5.34 38.71 27.92
CA LEU A 889 -4.28 38.17 28.74
C LEU A 889 -3.32 39.29 29.27
N LYS A 890 -3.00 40.26 28.41
CA LYS A 890 -2.17 41.42 28.77
C LYS A 890 -2.88 42.32 29.77
N LEU A 891 -4.18 42.54 29.62
CA LEU A 891 -4.98 43.27 30.59
C LEU A 891 -5.01 42.60 31.96
N THR A 892 -5.15 41.26 31.97
CA THR A 892 -5.05 40.48 33.23
C THR A 892 -3.64 40.64 33.88
N LEU A 893 -2.57 40.59 33.09
CA LEU A 893 -1.21 40.83 33.59
C LEU A 893 -1.07 42.22 34.22
N ALA A 894 -1.56 43.25 33.52
CA ALA A 894 -1.51 44.64 34.05
C ALA A 894 -2.24 44.78 35.39
N ARG A 895 -3.44 44.14 35.53
CA ARG A 895 -4.14 44.08 36.83
C ARG A 895 -3.35 43.41 37.92
N LEU A 896 -2.70 42.29 37.63
CA LEU A 896 -1.85 41.56 38.58
C LEU A 896 -0.61 42.39 39.00
N LEU A 897 -0.01 43.10 38.06
CA LEU A 897 1.14 43.99 38.33
C LEU A 897 0.73 45.19 39.18
N ILE A 898 -0.45 45.77 38.97
CA ILE A 898 -1.00 46.83 39.84
C ILE A 898 -1.16 46.29 41.26
N GLN A 899 -1.73 45.11 41.43
CA GLN A 899 -1.93 44.47 42.74
C GLN A 899 -0.61 44.13 43.44
N SER A 900 0.45 43.84 42.70
CA SER A 900 1.79 43.55 43.25
C SER A 900 2.60 44.82 43.58
N GLY A 901 2.11 46.01 43.18
CA GLY A 901 2.79 47.30 43.35
C GLY A 901 3.77 47.66 42.21
N ASP A 902 3.90 46.82 41.18
CA ASP A 902 4.76 47.09 40.02
C ASP A 902 4.06 48.01 39.02
N LYS A 903 3.91 49.29 39.42
CA LYS A 903 3.17 50.28 38.62
C LYS A 903 3.85 50.63 37.31
N ALA A 904 5.17 50.54 37.21
CA ALA A 904 5.92 50.90 36.01
C ALA A 904 5.67 49.88 34.89
N TYR A 905 5.76 48.58 35.19
CA TYR A 905 5.45 47.52 34.21
C TYR A 905 3.97 47.50 33.87
N ALA A 906 3.07 47.68 34.81
CA ALA A 906 1.63 47.76 34.56
C ALA A 906 1.30 48.91 33.60
N ARG A 907 1.94 50.09 33.77
CA ARG A 907 1.75 51.23 32.88
C ARG A 907 2.19 50.91 31.43
N ALA A 908 3.36 50.26 31.27
CA ALA A 908 3.85 49.88 29.94
C ALA A 908 2.89 48.93 29.20
N GLU A 909 2.36 47.89 29.87
CA GLU A 909 1.40 46.96 29.30
C GLU A 909 0.07 47.66 28.94
N LEU A 910 -0.40 48.57 29.78
CA LEU A 910 -1.64 49.32 29.51
C LEU A 910 -1.47 50.34 28.39
N GLU A 911 -0.31 51.00 28.26
CA GLU A 911 -0.03 51.93 27.14
C GLU A 911 0.00 51.19 25.81
N ASP A 912 0.53 49.96 25.76
CA ASP A 912 0.47 49.12 24.57
C ASP A 912 -0.94 48.70 24.22
N LEU A 913 -1.77 48.36 25.21
CA LEU A 913 -3.18 48.05 25.02
C LEU A 913 -3.98 49.27 24.54
N ALA A 914 -3.64 50.47 25.03
CA ALA A 914 -4.28 51.74 24.65
C ALA A 914 -4.11 52.03 23.16
N LYS A 915 -2.98 51.62 22.53
CA LYS A 915 -2.74 51.77 21.08
C LYS A 915 -3.72 50.99 20.21
N LEU A 916 -4.38 49.95 20.76
CA LEU A 916 -5.37 49.18 20.04
C LEU A 916 -6.67 49.97 19.77
N GLY A 917 -6.99 50.99 20.57
CA GLY A 917 -8.17 51.81 20.43
C GLY A 917 -9.47 51.03 20.40
N SER A 918 -10.37 51.34 19.48
CA SER A 918 -11.67 50.64 19.36
C SER A 918 -11.57 49.15 18.95
N ARG A 919 -10.40 48.69 18.58
CA ARG A 919 -10.16 47.26 18.24
C ARG A 919 -10.15 46.35 19.49
N PHE A 920 -9.99 46.95 20.68
CA PHE A 920 -10.05 46.22 21.95
C PHE A 920 -11.32 46.55 22.71
N ARG A 921 -12.15 45.58 23.02
CA ARG A 921 -13.47 45.79 23.68
C ARG A 921 -13.35 46.46 25.04
N ASP A 922 -12.33 46.14 25.83
CA ASP A 922 -12.18 46.62 27.20
C ASP A 922 -11.32 47.87 27.31
N GLN A 923 -11.26 48.69 26.23
CA GLN A 923 -10.49 49.93 26.14
C GLN A 923 -10.85 50.96 27.24
N ALA A 924 -12.12 51.01 27.63
CA ALA A 924 -12.59 51.90 28.69
C ALA A 924 -11.97 51.56 30.05
N GLU A 925 -11.72 50.27 30.30
CA GLU A 925 -11.04 49.81 31.51
C GLU A 925 -9.54 50.10 31.47
N VAL A 926 -8.91 49.93 30.32
CA VAL A 926 -7.50 50.34 30.13
C VAL A 926 -7.30 51.79 30.49
N GLY A 927 -8.19 52.67 29.99
CA GLY A 927 -8.15 54.11 30.33
C GLY A 927 -8.33 54.37 31.81
N LYS A 928 -9.26 53.69 32.50
CA LYS A 928 -9.45 53.82 33.94
C LYS A 928 -8.22 53.39 34.72
N LEU A 929 -7.62 52.27 34.39
CA LEU A 929 -6.44 51.74 35.08
C LEU A 929 -5.23 52.66 34.86
N LEU A 930 -5.01 53.21 33.67
CA LEU A 930 -3.97 54.21 33.40
C LEU A 930 -4.13 55.45 34.25
N ALA A 931 -5.35 55.92 34.45
CA ALA A 931 -5.64 57.13 35.25
C ALA A 931 -5.39 56.92 36.76
N THR A 932 -5.27 55.66 37.23
CA THR A 932 -5.01 55.33 38.66
C THR A 932 -3.53 55.04 38.97
N LEU A 933 -2.68 54.95 37.96
CA LEU A 933 -1.26 54.73 38.08
C LEU A 933 -0.44 56.04 38.15
#